data_7a9eadca6185539d02b2dbdfad31581a
#
_entry.id   7a9eadca6185539d02b2dbdfad31581a
#
_cell.length_a   1.000
_cell.length_b   1.000
_cell.length_c   1.000
_cell.angle_alpha   90.00
_cell.angle_beta   90.00
_cell.angle_gamma   90.00
#
_symmetry.space_group_name_H-M   'P 1'
#
loop_
_entity.id
_entity.type
_entity.pdbx_description
1 polymer ?
#
loop_
_entity_poly.entity_id
_entity_poly.type
_entity_poly.pdbx_seq_one_letter_code
_entity_poly.pdbx_strand_id
1 'polypeptide(L)'
;MGALFTCIDYKITDMVFYGTFKTDVSLNVSELFLRNKKNNTDACIEYGYIEDEGVYYIKTDMSDAKFEFGTWYPVYKDADGNTGFCSFCGIHNVDEYLRMIELTPERFCIDNMRCYCLGVVDGESAFAIRKIKARSNFIYNTPVYVKGYSVSGYDVKFDLDNNCNMLCNEAELWVVCRATKHAERVVLDAENINAGHMKVDFSKFVMDKACDIYVACNREGRLYVSKLILKNDNYDGSYVVPRSDDSERFILNITDEDKVYQLFFDDYLELSQRFIDRVHMYRGIYRGCIDYFSMNGSILKLRISFEVDMFNDVKLVFRHRRETGEKTTGEFIYQGKCIKENGHKKQYEYVVECDKIDWIPHRYDLLLIGEQDNYSYEFRLIKNGNKINRKLADIFRYGYTTEDNRFVFITETVNENIIVECRNKTIYDETKYRSNERWARIIYPFVMPFLKLKKTVLFYEKFCTAAQDNSYYMFDYVYKKNNKKIRPLYILEKRQPVFEKLQGMYGKNVVDFMSIKHLIYLQAADLFVSTDSKRHCYKWRAGNTKLIKMLADKPFIFLQHGVIGFKKVDNIYGKKFVNRANKFVVSSEGEKEIVSKHFGYDDEEIITTGLARWDVLESEPDDPPMIFYMPTWRNWIYETNEEEFLESDYFKAFSEILGSDRLNELLVKNNINMIFCFHPKFRQFLHCMKVDSPNIKMASYDDGINVNELLMRCSMFITDYSSASWDVAYMDKPVIFYQFDYEKYMEKQGSYIDMENNVFGRRAVDYNDFIQEISDVIENGFELSEEEKNANISNFKYRDKNNRKRIYEHMMGMLK
;
A
#
# COMPACT_ATOMS: atom_id res chain seq x y z
N MET A 1 14.21 -0.17 43.88
CA MET A 1 13.02 -0.98 43.61
C MET A 1 11.83 -0.07 43.87
N GLY A 2 11.13 0.34 42.81
CA GLY A 2 9.96 1.19 42.95
C GLY A 2 8.83 0.41 43.61
N ALA A 3 8.03 1.08 44.42
CA ALA A 3 6.86 0.50 45.05
C ALA A 3 5.89 -0.02 43.94
N LEU A 4 5.45 -1.24 44.08
CA LEU A 4 4.57 -1.90 43.12
C LEU A 4 3.12 -1.55 43.46
N PHE A 5 2.49 -0.79 42.59
CA PHE A 5 1.04 -0.54 42.59
C PHE A 5 0.39 -1.55 41.66
N THR A 6 -0.34 -2.52 42.23
CA THR A 6 -0.64 -3.76 41.53
C THR A 6 -2.14 -4.01 41.45
N CYS A 7 -2.68 -4.25 40.24
CA CYS A 7 -4.06 -4.67 40.03
C CYS A 7 -4.23 -6.12 40.53
N ILE A 8 -5.13 -6.31 41.48
CA ILE A 8 -5.43 -7.62 42.08
C ILE A 8 -6.77 -8.20 41.60
N ASP A 9 -7.66 -7.35 41.16
CA ASP A 9 -8.95 -7.74 40.58
C ASP A 9 -9.48 -6.63 39.66
N TYR A 10 -10.27 -7.00 38.66
CA TYR A 10 -10.97 -6.03 37.83
C TYR A 10 -12.28 -6.59 37.29
N LYS A 11 -13.21 -5.70 37.05
CA LYS A 11 -14.50 -5.99 36.39
C LYS A 11 -14.83 -4.87 35.44
N ILE A 12 -15.46 -5.22 34.34
CA ILE A 12 -16.03 -4.25 33.43
C ILE A 12 -17.51 -4.53 33.23
N THR A 13 -18.33 -3.51 33.46
CA THR A 13 -19.79 -3.60 33.33
C THR A 13 -20.30 -2.32 32.70
N ASP A 14 -21.10 -2.46 31.63
CA ASP A 14 -21.73 -1.30 30.93
C ASP A 14 -20.73 -0.19 30.55
N MET A 15 -19.57 -0.60 30.01
CA MET A 15 -18.49 0.29 29.59
C MET A 15 -17.73 0.98 30.72
N VAL A 16 -18.01 0.64 31.96
CA VAL A 16 -17.28 1.14 33.11
C VAL A 16 -16.26 0.09 33.56
N PHE A 17 -14.99 0.48 33.56
CA PHE A 17 -13.93 -0.30 34.14
C PHE A 17 -13.90 -0.09 35.65
N TYR A 18 -13.91 -1.18 36.40
CA TYR A 18 -13.70 -1.23 37.84
C TYR A 18 -12.43 -2.04 38.08
N GLY A 19 -11.44 -1.43 38.69
CA GLY A 19 -10.18 -2.08 39.03
C GLY A 19 -9.90 -2.00 40.52
N THR A 20 -9.42 -3.10 41.10
CA THR A 20 -8.97 -3.15 42.50
C THR A 20 -7.45 -3.26 42.49
N PHE A 21 -6.78 -2.31 43.09
CA PHE A 21 -5.32 -2.21 43.10
C PHE A 21 -4.79 -2.22 44.54
N LYS A 22 -3.71 -2.91 44.78
CA LYS A 22 -3.04 -2.98 46.06
C LYS A 22 -1.64 -2.39 45.98
N THR A 23 -1.25 -1.61 46.99
CA THR A 23 0.11 -1.06 47.07
C THR A 23 0.93 -1.88 48.09
N ASP A 24 2.21 -2.01 47.82
CA ASP A 24 3.18 -2.38 48.88
C ASP A 24 3.30 -1.22 49.88
N VAL A 25 3.29 -1.59 51.13
CA VAL A 25 3.18 -0.73 52.30
C VAL A 25 3.93 0.60 52.19
N SER A 26 3.22 1.72 52.30
CA SER A 26 3.67 3.12 52.46
C SER A 26 3.56 4.05 51.24
N LEU A 27 2.96 3.68 50.14
CA LEU A 27 2.75 4.62 49.04
C LEU A 27 1.54 5.50 49.36
N ASN A 28 1.78 6.79 49.68
CA ASN A 28 0.70 7.76 49.79
C ASN A 28 0.37 8.28 48.41
N VAL A 29 -0.64 7.68 47.75
CA VAL A 29 -1.04 8.05 46.38
C VAL A 29 -1.87 9.35 46.47
N SER A 30 -1.36 10.39 45.85
CA SER A 30 -2.05 11.69 45.80
C SER A 30 -3.04 11.77 44.63
N GLU A 31 -2.78 11.04 43.55
CA GLU A 31 -3.60 11.10 42.35
C GLU A 31 -3.48 9.77 41.54
N LEU A 32 -4.60 9.33 40.96
CA LEU A 32 -4.66 8.25 40.02
C LEU A 32 -5.30 8.73 38.71
N PHE A 33 -4.70 8.38 37.57
CA PHE A 33 -5.20 8.79 36.28
C PHE A 33 -4.78 7.78 35.19
N LEU A 34 -5.38 7.86 34.02
CA LEU A 34 -4.96 7.10 32.83
C LEU A 34 -4.14 8.02 31.93
N ARG A 35 -2.95 7.56 31.51
CA ARG A 35 -2.07 8.29 30.58
C ARG A 35 -1.99 7.60 29.23
N ASN A 36 -2.25 8.32 28.17
CA ASN A 36 -2.08 7.84 26.81
C ASN A 36 -0.60 7.80 26.42
N LYS A 37 -0.09 6.61 26.05
CA LYS A 37 1.33 6.43 25.66
C LYS A 37 1.75 7.28 24.45
N LYS A 38 0.80 7.60 23.57
CA LYS A 38 1.12 8.25 22.27
C LYS A 38 1.35 9.76 22.40
N ASN A 39 0.52 10.42 23.18
CA ASN A 39 0.48 11.89 23.25
C ASN A 39 0.69 12.43 24.67
N ASN A 40 0.91 11.56 25.67
CA ASN A 40 1.06 11.90 27.07
C ASN A 40 -0.13 12.69 27.67
N THR A 41 -1.33 12.55 27.08
CA THR A 41 -2.54 13.15 27.66
C THR A 41 -3.02 12.32 28.83
N ASP A 42 -3.41 12.99 29.89
CA ASP A 42 -3.92 12.40 31.11
C ASP A 42 -5.45 12.52 31.15
N ALA A 43 -6.12 11.43 31.52
CA ALA A 43 -7.55 11.38 31.76
C ALA A 43 -7.78 11.07 33.24
N CYS A 44 -8.49 11.99 33.91
CA CYS A 44 -8.88 11.79 35.31
C CYS A 44 -9.81 10.58 35.42
N ILE A 45 -9.64 9.83 36.51
CA ILE A 45 -10.46 8.66 36.84
C ILE A 45 -11.06 8.84 38.24
N GLU A 46 -12.23 8.24 38.42
CA GLU A 46 -12.80 8.16 39.78
C GLU A 46 -12.09 7.05 40.54
N TYR A 47 -11.61 7.32 41.73
CA TYR A 47 -11.00 6.31 42.59
C TYR A 47 -11.42 6.48 44.04
N GLY A 48 -11.47 5.36 44.77
CA GLY A 48 -11.65 5.33 46.22
C GLY A 48 -10.51 4.56 46.87
N TYR A 49 -10.18 4.89 48.09
CA TYR A 49 -9.14 4.25 48.89
C TYR A 49 -9.71 3.68 50.18
N ILE A 50 -9.32 2.48 50.54
CA ILE A 50 -9.60 1.85 51.85
C ILE A 50 -8.30 1.79 52.62
N GLU A 51 -8.20 2.57 53.65
CA GLU A 51 -6.97 2.87 54.40
C GLU A 51 -6.42 1.64 55.16
N ASP A 52 -7.29 0.78 55.71
CA ASP A 52 -6.89 -0.36 56.52
C ASP A 52 -6.27 -1.51 55.70
N GLU A 53 -6.47 -1.57 54.38
CA GLU A 53 -6.02 -2.66 53.52
C GLU A 53 -4.98 -2.24 52.47
N GLY A 54 -4.71 -0.95 52.31
CA GLY A 54 -3.84 -0.43 51.22
C GLY A 54 -4.42 -0.69 49.85
N VAL A 55 -5.75 -0.67 49.71
CA VAL A 55 -6.44 -1.05 48.49
C VAL A 55 -7.12 0.17 47.87
N TYR A 56 -6.89 0.37 46.59
CA TYR A 56 -7.52 1.41 45.79
C TYR A 56 -8.54 0.79 44.83
N TYR A 57 -9.71 1.39 44.77
CA TYR A 57 -10.73 1.06 43.78
C TYR A 57 -10.77 2.15 42.70
N ILE A 58 -10.61 1.73 41.45
CA ILE A 58 -10.69 2.64 40.31
C ILE A 58 -11.97 2.36 39.55
N LYS A 59 -12.68 3.43 39.21
CA LYS A 59 -13.84 3.40 38.34
C LYS A 59 -13.62 4.35 37.18
N THR A 60 -13.72 3.87 35.95
CA THR A 60 -13.53 4.69 34.77
C THR A 60 -14.60 4.39 33.73
N ASP A 61 -15.37 5.40 33.35
CA ASP A 61 -16.30 5.33 32.24
C ASP A 61 -15.52 5.42 30.93
N MET A 62 -15.43 4.31 30.22
CA MET A 62 -14.67 4.17 28.99
C MET A 62 -15.41 4.76 27.77
N SER A 63 -16.69 5.15 27.93
CA SER A 63 -17.49 5.79 26.89
C SER A 63 -17.13 7.27 26.68
N ASP A 64 -16.47 7.88 27.66
CA ASP A 64 -16.11 9.31 27.59
C ASP A 64 -15.28 9.59 26.32
N ALA A 65 -15.69 10.61 25.58
CA ALA A 65 -15.05 11.07 24.35
C ALA A 65 -13.57 11.49 24.55
N LYS A 66 -13.15 11.73 25.79
CA LYS A 66 -11.76 12.05 26.15
C LYS A 66 -10.78 10.89 25.91
N PHE A 67 -11.27 9.63 25.82
CA PHE A 67 -10.41 8.51 25.51
C PHE A 67 -10.15 8.40 24.00
N GLU A 68 -9.07 9.00 23.55
CA GLU A 68 -8.57 8.85 22.16
C GLU A 68 -8.04 7.44 21.88
N PHE A 69 -7.88 7.12 20.58
CA PHE A 69 -7.24 5.87 20.18
C PHE A 69 -5.81 5.79 20.69
N GLY A 70 -5.44 4.66 21.27
CA GLY A 70 -4.10 4.43 21.78
C GLY A 70 -4.07 3.45 22.94
N THR A 71 -2.91 3.39 23.58
CA THR A 71 -2.68 2.57 24.77
C THR A 71 -2.67 3.47 25.98
N TRP A 72 -3.54 3.19 26.94
CA TRP A 72 -3.71 3.94 28.17
C TRP A 72 -3.20 3.14 29.35
N TYR A 73 -2.33 3.75 30.16
CA TYR A 73 -1.78 3.14 31.36
C TYR A 73 -2.39 3.77 32.59
N PRO A 74 -2.81 3.00 33.60
CA PRO A 74 -3.07 3.51 34.93
C PRO A 74 -1.74 4.00 35.54
N VAL A 75 -1.72 5.26 35.94
CA VAL A 75 -0.56 5.94 36.50
C VAL A 75 -0.96 6.47 37.87
N TYR A 76 -0.13 6.25 38.86
CA TYR A 76 -0.26 6.90 40.16
C TYR A 76 0.74 8.02 40.30
N LYS A 77 0.40 8.98 41.13
CA LYS A 77 1.26 10.07 41.58
C LYS A 77 1.37 9.97 43.09
N ASP A 78 2.56 9.98 43.65
CA ASP A 78 2.77 9.99 45.10
C ASP A 78 2.67 11.39 45.66
N ALA A 79 2.76 11.51 47.01
CA ALA A 79 2.69 12.79 47.73
C ALA A 79 3.87 13.71 47.39
N ASP A 80 5.01 13.16 46.92
CA ASP A 80 6.20 13.90 46.52
C ASP A 80 6.16 14.33 45.03
N GLY A 81 5.10 13.96 44.31
CA GLY A 81 4.88 14.31 42.90
C GLY A 81 5.53 13.37 41.91
N ASN A 82 6.14 12.25 42.36
CA ASN A 82 6.68 11.23 41.45
C ASN A 82 5.55 10.38 40.83
N THR A 83 5.69 10.00 39.58
CA THR A 83 4.71 9.16 38.87
C THR A 83 5.24 7.76 38.63
N GLY A 84 4.38 6.75 38.80
CA GLY A 84 4.67 5.36 38.52
C GLY A 84 3.51 4.66 37.83
N PHE A 85 3.81 3.54 37.15
CA PHE A 85 2.80 2.74 36.46
C PHE A 85 2.25 1.63 37.35
N CYS A 86 0.96 1.32 37.16
CA CYS A 86 0.37 0.16 37.82
C CYS A 86 0.74 -1.13 37.11
N SER A 87 1.07 -2.16 37.86
CA SER A 87 1.43 -3.49 37.34
C SER A 87 0.34 -4.53 37.68
N PHE A 88 0.42 -5.71 37.10
CA PHE A 88 -0.41 -6.85 37.45
C PHE A 88 0.27 -7.72 38.52
N CYS A 89 -0.49 -8.23 39.50
CA CYS A 89 0.05 -9.00 40.59
C CYS A 89 0.34 -10.46 40.20
N GLY A 90 1.52 -10.95 40.60
CA GLY A 90 1.81 -12.37 40.63
C GLY A 90 2.29 -12.98 39.32
N ILE A 91 2.44 -12.19 38.27
CA ILE A 91 2.89 -12.68 36.98
C ILE A 91 4.36 -12.32 36.78
N HIS A 92 5.20 -13.34 36.91
CA HIS A 92 6.65 -13.19 36.81
C HIS A 92 7.22 -13.53 35.43
N ASN A 93 6.37 -13.99 34.50
CA ASN A 93 6.78 -14.22 33.11
C ASN A 93 5.65 -13.93 32.10
N VAL A 94 6.05 -13.61 30.86
CA VAL A 94 5.16 -13.24 29.75
C VAL A 94 4.23 -14.39 29.36
N ASP A 95 4.68 -15.63 29.47
CA ASP A 95 3.91 -16.81 29.08
C ASP A 95 2.74 -17.09 30.05
N GLU A 96 2.94 -16.83 31.33
CA GLU A 96 1.89 -16.97 32.34
C GLU A 96 0.83 -15.90 32.20
N TYR A 97 1.24 -14.71 31.84
CA TYR A 97 0.36 -13.58 31.53
C TYR A 97 -0.41 -13.77 30.23
N LEU A 98 0.21 -14.24 29.15
CA LEU A 98 -0.47 -14.57 27.91
C LEU A 98 -1.55 -15.65 28.14
N ARG A 99 -1.27 -16.65 28.98
CA ARG A 99 -2.27 -17.64 29.40
C ARG A 99 -3.42 -17.02 30.19
N MET A 100 -3.17 -16.05 31.04
CA MET A 100 -4.24 -15.33 31.76
C MET A 100 -5.08 -14.43 30.85
N ILE A 101 -4.50 -13.78 29.85
CA ILE A 101 -5.26 -13.04 28.83
C ILE A 101 -6.09 -13.99 27.97
N GLU A 102 -5.60 -15.19 27.66
CA GLU A 102 -6.38 -16.24 27.00
C GLU A 102 -7.56 -16.72 27.85
N LEU A 103 -7.44 -16.66 29.16
CA LEU A 103 -8.47 -17.09 30.14
C LEU A 103 -9.44 -15.97 30.56
N THR A 104 -9.09 -14.69 30.31
CA THR A 104 -9.96 -13.55 30.65
C THR A 104 -10.55 -12.90 29.39
N PRO A 105 -11.81 -13.18 29.09
CA PRO A 105 -12.41 -12.86 27.79
C PRO A 105 -12.94 -11.42 27.64
N GLU A 106 -12.42 -10.45 28.35
CA GLU A 106 -13.02 -9.13 28.39
C GLU A 106 -12.43 -8.16 27.36
N ARG A 107 -12.93 -8.27 26.13
CA ARG A 107 -12.81 -7.23 25.09
C ARG A 107 -14.17 -6.55 24.92
N PHE A 108 -14.18 -5.23 24.87
CA PHE A 108 -15.42 -4.45 24.80
C PHE A 108 -15.60 -3.79 23.45
N CYS A 109 -16.82 -3.87 22.87
CA CYS A 109 -17.26 -2.94 21.86
C CYS A 109 -18.09 -1.83 22.50
N ILE A 110 -17.69 -0.59 22.34
CA ILE A 110 -18.37 0.58 22.90
C ILE A 110 -19.43 1.11 21.92
N ASP A 111 -19.11 1.09 20.65
CA ASP A 111 -19.99 1.41 19.55
C ASP A 111 -19.54 0.64 18.33
N ASN A 112 -20.22 0.80 17.20
CA ASN A 112 -19.91 0.13 15.94
C ASN A 112 -18.47 0.37 15.42
N MET A 113 -17.63 1.12 16.11
CA MET A 113 -16.31 1.52 15.65
C MET A 113 -15.19 1.46 16.69
N ARG A 114 -15.45 1.14 17.97
CA ARG A 114 -14.42 1.21 19.04
C ARG A 114 -14.38 -0.04 19.89
N CYS A 115 -13.19 -0.55 20.10
CA CYS A 115 -12.94 -1.74 20.89
C CYS A 115 -11.87 -1.45 21.93
N TYR A 116 -12.07 -1.89 23.18
CA TYR A 116 -11.02 -1.89 24.19
C TYR A 116 -10.48 -3.30 24.38
N CYS A 117 -9.21 -3.40 24.64
CA CYS A 117 -8.62 -4.65 25.07
C CYS A 117 -7.62 -4.36 26.20
N LEU A 118 -7.60 -5.21 27.19
CA LEU A 118 -6.54 -5.27 28.19
C LEU A 118 -5.33 -5.99 27.59
N GLY A 119 -4.14 -5.52 27.87
CA GLY A 119 -2.94 -6.12 27.30
C GLY A 119 -1.66 -5.71 28.00
N VAL A 120 -0.62 -6.56 27.86
CA VAL A 120 0.77 -6.23 28.21
C VAL A 120 1.39 -5.43 27.06
N VAL A 121 2.25 -4.51 27.37
CA VAL A 121 2.94 -3.69 26.39
C VAL A 121 4.43 -3.74 26.65
N ASP A 122 5.19 -3.99 25.56
CA ASP A 122 6.65 -3.90 25.50
C ASP A 122 7.43 -4.85 26.42
N GLY A 123 6.88 -6.04 26.73
CA GLY A 123 7.59 -7.05 27.55
C GLY A 123 7.71 -6.69 29.04
N GLU A 124 7.11 -5.59 29.46
CA GLU A 124 6.97 -5.22 30.86
C GLU A 124 5.58 -5.61 31.36
N SER A 125 5.50 -6.05 32.61
CA SER A 125 4.26 -6.48 33.27
C SER A 125 3.35 -5.29 33.64
N ALA A 126 3.16 -4.36 32.72
CA ALA A 126 2.32 -3.18 32.90
C ALA A 126 0.90 -3.42 32.39
N PHE A 127 -0.08 -3.14 33.24
CA PHE A 127 -1.50 -3.13 32.87
C PHE A 127 -1.79 -1.98 31.90
N ALA A 128 -2.45 -2.26 30.78
CA ALA A 128 -2.80 -1.24 29.82
C ALA A 128 -4.19 -1.47 29.20
N ILE A 129 -4.91 -0.39 29.00
CA ILE A 129 -6.17 -0.39 28.28
C ILE A 129 -5.90 0.12 26.86
N ARG A 130 -6.17 -0.70 25.85
CA ARG A 130 -6.04 -0.31 24.47
C ARG A 130 -7.38 0.08 23.88
N LYS A 131 -7.51 1.32 23.43
CA LYS A 131 -8.58 1.75 22.53
C LYS A 131 -8.10 1.57 21.11
N ILE A 132 -8.65 0.59 20.42
CA ILE A 132 -8.32 0.28 19.03
C ILE A 132 -9.55 0.51 18.16
N LYS A 133 -9.31 0.92 16.92
CA LYS A 133 -10.37 0.98 15.92
C LYS A 133 -10.83 -0.46 15.66
N ALA A 134 -12.10 -0.76 15.90
CA ALA A 134 -12.64 -2.07 15.57
C ALA A 134 -12.46 -2.31 14.07
N ARG A 135 -11.76 -3.37 13.69
CA ARG A 135 -11.72 -3.82 12.29
C ARG A 135 -13.05 -4.45 11.85
N SER A 136 -13.93 -4.72 12.81
CA SER A 136 -15.28 -5.27 12.63
C SER A 136 -16.08 -4.99 13.90
N ASN A 137 -17.41 -4.99 13.79
CA ASN A 137 -18.35 -4.76 14.90
C ASN A 137 -18.40 -5.90 15.94
N PHE A 138 -17.31 -6.64 16.15
CA PHE A 138 -17.29 -7.85 16.94
C PHE A 138 -16.37 -7.74 18.14
N ILE A 139 -16.82 -8.32 19.23
CA ILE A 139 -15.97 -8.61 20.39
C ILE A 139 -15.22 -9.89 20.08
N TYR A 140 -13.90 -9.80 19.96
CA TYR A 140 -13.08 -10.99 19.80
C TYR A 140 -12.82 -11.64 21.15
N ASN A 141 -13.19 -12.92 21.25
CA ASN A 141 -12.85 -13.76 22.38
C ASN A 141 -11.69 -14.71 22.05
N THR A 142 -11.22 -15.47 23.03
CA THR A 142 -10.32 -16.61 22.82
C THR A 142 -10.78 -17.48 21.65
N PRO A 143 -9.88 -17.94 20.80
CA PRO A 143 -10.25 -18.85 19.71
C PRO A 143 -10.91 -20.11 20.20
N VAL A 144 -11.86 -20.62 19.43
CA VAL A 144 -12.42 -21.94 19.62
C VAL A 144 -11.58 -22.91 18.83
N TYR A 145 -10.91 -23.83 19.53
CA TYR A 145 -10.06 -24.81 18.89
C TYR A 145 -10.88 -26.01 18.38
N VAL A 146 -10.69 -26.35 17.12
CA VAL A 146 -11.26 -27.52 16.47
C VAL A 146 -10.28 -28.67 16.56
N LYS A 147 -10.66 -29.78 17.21
CA LYS A 147 -9.86 -31.00 17.32
C LYS A 147 -9.90 -31.85 16.06
N GLY A 148 -11.03 -31.82 15.39
CA GLY A 148 -11.29 -32.57 14.18
C GLY A 148 -12.63 -32.21 13.59
N TYR A 149 -12.92 -32.71 12.40
CA TYR A 149 -14.19 -32.51 11.73
C TYR A 149 -14.55 -33.72 10.86
N SER A 150 -15.84 -33.84 10.57
CA SER A 150 -16.36 -34.82 9.60
C SER A 150 -17.35 -34.17 8.67
N VAL A 151 -17.36 -34.62 7.41
CA VAL A 151 -18.16 -34.03 6.33
C VAL A 151 -19.18 -35.05 5.82
N SER A 152 -20.42 -34.64 5.66
CA SER A 152 -21.49 -35.44 5.05
C SER A 152 -22.33 -34.54 4.14
N GLY A 153 -22.07 -34.54 2.83
CA GLY A 153 -22.63 -33.56 1.90
C GLY A 153 -22.12 -32.15 2.23
N TYR A 154 -23.00 -31.20 2.47
CA TYR A 154 -22.66 -29.85 2.91
C TYR A 154 -22.71 -29.68 4.44
N ASP A 155 -23.12 -30.71 5.16
CA ASP A 155 -23.07 -30.74 6.62
C ASP A 155 -21.67 -30.99 7.11
N VAL A 156 -21.14 -30.08 7.92
CA VAL A 156 -19.84 -30.24 8.60
C VAL A 156 -20.09 -30.32 10.10
N LYS A 157 -19.60 -31.41 10.70
CA LYS A 157 -19.59 -31.56 12.16
C LYS A 157 -18.14 -31.30 12.65
N PHE A 158 -18.01 -30.34 13.54
CA PHE A 158 -16.73 -30.01 14.20
C PHE A 158 -16.73 -30.56 15.63
N ASP A 159 -15.62 -31.14 16.03
CA ASP A 159 -15.34 -31.52 17.41
C ASP A 159 -14.46 -30.42 18.03
N LEU A 160 -15.00 -29.74 19.05
CA LEU A 160 -14.37 -28.58 19.67
C LEU A 160 -13.55 -29.02 20.90
N ASP A 161 -12.53 -28.22 21.24
CA ASP A 161 -11.77 -28.46 22.46
C ASP A 161 -12.52 -27.90 23.68
N ASN A 162 -12.84 -28.79 24.64
CA ASN A 162 -13.59 -28.44 25.86
C ASN A 162 -12.85 -27.50 26.82
N ASN A 163 -11.59 -27.17 26.54
CA ASN A 163 -10.85 -26.17 27.32
C ASN A 163 -11.36 -24.73 27.11
N CYS A 164 -12.20 -24.52 26.11
CA CYS A 164 -12.96 -23.28 25.98
C CYS A 164 -14.18 -23.43 26.90
N ASN A 165 -14.23 -22.75 28.03
CA ASN A 165 -15.42 -22.59 28.87
C ASN A 165 -16.51 -21.80 28.12
N MET A 166 -17.02 -22.37 27.02
CA MET A 166 -18.07 -21.80 26.20
C MET A 166 -19.45 -22.25 26.74
N LEU A 167 -19.77 -21.89 28.00
CA LEU A 167 -21.16 -21.98 28.45
C LEU A 167 -21.91 -20.83 27.80
N CYS A 168 -22.59 -21.10 26.69
CA CYS A 168 -23.44 -20.12 26.01
C CYS A 168 -24.92 -20.47 26.14
N ASN A 169 -25.75 -19.42 26.24
CA ASN A 169 -27.20 -19.55 26.25
C ASN A 169 -27.74 -19.61 24.83
N GLU A 170 -27.11 -18.88 23.92
CA GLU A 170 -27.41 -18.81 22.49
C GLU A 170 -26.11 -18.79 21.71
N ALA A 171 -26.10 -19.42 20.54
CA ALA A 171 -24.96 -19.46 19.67
C ALA A 171 -25.33 -19.23 18.20
N GLU A 172 -24.48 -18.55 17.47
CA GLU A 172 -24.63 -18.33 16.03
C GLU A 172 -23.28 -18.60 15.33
N LEU A 173 -23.33 -19.09 14.08
CA LEU A 173 -22.21 -19.02 13.17
C LEU A 173 -22.34 -17.74 12.36
N TRP A 174 -21.25 -17.01 12.24
CA TRP A 174 -21.15 -15.80 11.45
C TRP A 174 -20.16 -16.00 10.32
N VAL A 175 -20.62 -15.84 9.08
CA VAL A 175 -19.78 -15.82 7.89
C VAL A 175 -19.67 -14.37 7.44
N VAL A 176 -18.50 -13.77 7.60
CA VAL A 176 -18.27 -12.33 7.44
C VAL A 176 -17.43 -12.06 6.21
N CYS A 177 -17.98 -11.39 5.21
CA CYS A 177 -17.26 -10.98 4.02
C CYS A 177 -16.11 -10.02 4.35
N ARG A 178 -14.90 -10.36 3.94
CA ARG A 178 -13.70 -9.52 4.21
C ARG A 178 -13.79 -8.13 3.58
N ALA A 179 -14.42 -8.02 2.41
CA ALA A 179 -14.51 -6.78 1.66
C ALA A 179 -15.61 -5.84 2.17
N THR A 180 -16.84 -6.35 2.30
CA THR A 180 -18.02 -5.54 2.64
C THR A 180 -18.31 -5.47 4.13
N LYS A 181 -17.72 -6.38 4.93
CA LYS A 181 -18.05 -6.60 6.36
C LYS A 181 -19.50 -7.04 6.61
N HIS A 182 -20.23 -7.38 5.57
CA HIS A 182 -21.54 -8.00 5.71
C HIS A 182 -21.38 -9.39 6.33
N ALA A 183 -22.27 -9.74 7.26
CA ALA A 183 -22.28 -11.01 7.97
C ALA A 183 -23.59 -11.78 7.69
N GLU A 184 -23.48 -12.97 7.18
CA GLU A 184 -24.55 -13.95 7.21
C GLU A 184 -24.48 -14.75 8.51
N ARG A 185 -25.65 -15.06 9.09
CA ARG A 185 -25.71 -15.65 10.42
C ARG A 185 -26.62 -16.87 10.41
N VAL A 186 -26.22 -17.90 11.11
CA VAL A 186 -27.03 -19.11 11.33
C VAL A 186 -27.03 -19.45 12.82
N VAL A 187 -28.23 -19.67 13.37
CA VAL A 187 -28.38 -20.10 14.75
C VAL A 187 -27.84 -21.51 14.92
N LEU A 188 -27.04 -21.70 15.93
CA LEU A 188 -26.42 -22.97 16.31
C LEU A 188 -27.09 -23.51 17.57
N ASP A 189 -27.02 -24.83 17.74
CA ASP A 189 -27.46 -25.47 18.96
C ASP A 189 -26.46 -25.23 20.10
N ALA A 190 -26.83 -24.38 21.06
CA ALA A 190 -26.01 -24.01 22.18
C ALA A 190 -25.67 -25.20 23.08
N GLU A 191 -26.57 -26.17 23.25
CA GLU A 191 -26.31 -27.37 24.06
C GLU A 191 -25.25 -28.25 23.43
N ASN A 192 -25.25 -28.41 22.12
CA ASN A 192 -24.22 -29.14 21.41
C ASN A 192 -22.84 -28.42 21.49
N ILE A 193 -22.84 -27.10 21.38
CA ILE A 193 -21.57 -26.33 21.51
C ILE A 193 -21.02 -26.46 22.93
N ASN A 194 -21.87 -26.36 23.94
CA ASN A 194 -21.48 -26.56 25.33
C ASN A 194 -20.95 -28.00 25.58
N ALA A 195 -21.45 -28.98 24.83
CA ALA A 195 -20.96 -30.36 24.84
C ALA A 195 -19.68 -30.59 23.99
N GLY A 196 -19.15 -29.54 23.33
CA GLY A 196 -17.94 -29.62 22.51
C GLY A 196 -18.20 -30.07 21.08
N HIS A 197 -19.39 -29.92 20.55
CA HIS A 197 -19.74 -30.29 19.19
C HIS A 197 -20.45 -29.14 18.46
N MET A 198 -20.15 -28.95 17.20
CA MET A 198 -20.85 -27.97 16.35
C MET A 198 -21.21 -28.62 15.01
N LYS A 199 -22.44 -28.51 14.59
CA LYS A 199 -22.90 -28.98 13.28
C LYS A 199 -23.38 -27.79 12.47
N VAL A 200 -22.93 -27.66 11.23
CA VAL A 200 -23.27 -26.56 10.31
C VAL A 200 -23.55 -27.09 8.92
N ASP A 201 -24.66 -26.68 8.34
CA ASP A 201 -24.97 -26.84 6.94
C ASP A 201 -24.45 -25.63 6.15
N PHE A 202 -23.33 -25.79 5.43
CA PHE A 202 -22.69 -24.73 4.66
C PHE A 202 -23.35 -24.47 3.30
N SER A 203 -24.35 -25.23 2.87
CA SER A 203 -25.07 -24.95 1.62
C SER A 203 -25.79 -23.59 1.64
N LYS A 204 -26.01 -23.04 2.81
CA LYS A 204 -26.73 -21.77 3.03
C LYS A 204 -25.83 -20.52 2.93
N PHE A 205 -24.51 -20.71 2.85
CA PHE A 205 -23.57 -19.59 2.84
C PHE A 205 -22.92 -19.44 1.46
N VAL A 206 -23.48 -18.59 0.65
CA VAL A 206 -23.04 -18.33 -0.73
C VAL A 206 -22.62 -16.88 -0.86
N MET A 207 -21.35 -16.59 -0.62
CA MET A 207 -20.81 -15.23 -0.72
C MET A 207 -19.74 -15.12 -1.81
N ASP A 208 -19.88 -14.20 -2.74
CA ASP A 208 -18.99 -13.99 -3.90
C ASP A 208 -17.57 -13.49 -3.55
N LYS A 209 -17.21 -13.43 -2.26
CA LYS A 209 -15.92 -12.90 -1.80
C LYS A 209 -15.35 -13.76 -0.66
N ALA A 210 -14.05 -13.56 -0.38
CA ALA A 210 -13.43 -14.23 0.76
C ALA A 210 -14.08 -13.81 2.07
N CYS A 211 -14.37 -14.79 2.94
CA CYS A 211 -15.03 -14.60 4.21
C CYS A 211 -14.22 -15.20 5.35
N ASP A 212 -14.32 -14.56 6.50
CA ASP A 212 -13.88 -15.10 7.79
C ASP A 212 -15.07 -15.71 8.50
N ILE A 213 -14.85 -16.82 9.22
CA ILE A 213 -15.91 -17.56 9.92
C ILE A 213 -15.67 -17.47 11.42
N TYR A 214 -16.75 -17.12 12.14
CA TYR A 214 -16.73 -16.95 13.59
C TYR A 214 -17.88 -17.70 14.24
N VAL A 215 -17.67 -18.10 15.48
CA VAL A 215 -18.75 -18.52 16.38
C VAL A 215 -19.05 -17.35 17.31
N ALA A 216 -20.30 -16.92 17.32
CA ALA A 216 -20.81 -15.89 18.21
C ALA A 216 -21.66 -16.53 19.29
N CYS A 217 -21.30 -16.32 20.54
CA CYS A 217 -21.99 -16.89 21.71
C CYS A 217 -22.53 -15.78 22.59
N ASN A 218 -23.82 -15.86 22.93
CA ASN A 218 -24.40 -14.98 23.94
C ASN A 218 -24.27 -15.65 25.32
N ARG A 219 -23.65 -14.94 26.22
CA ARG A 219 -23.46 -15.37 27.62
C ARG A 219 -23.82 -14.21 28.54
N GLU A 220 -24.80 -14.43 29.42
CA GLU A 220 -25.24 -13.40 30.37
C GLU A 220 -25.59 -12.04 29.75
N GLY A 221 -26.20 -12.05 28.54
CA GLY A 221 -26.55 -10.84 27.79
C GLY A 221 -25.41 -10.19 27.02
N ARG A 222 -24.24 -10.83 26.96
CA ARG A 222 -23.06 -10.34 26.20
C ARG A 222 -22.75 -11.25 25.04
N LEU A 223 -22.37 -10.66 23.90
CA LEU A 223 -22.03 -11.37 22.67
C LEU A 223 -20.51 -11.52 22.54
N TYR A 224 -20.04 -12.74 22.54
CA TYR A 224 -18.64 -13.11 22.38
C TYR A 224 -18.46 -13.74 21.00
N VAL A 225 -17.50 -13.22 20.22
CA VAL A 225 -17.24 -13.70 18.87
C VAL A 225 -15.83 -14.27 18.82
N SER A 226 -15.73 -15.54 18.49
CA SER A 226 -14.47 -16.30 18.49
C SER A 226 -14.18 -16.83 17.09
N LYS A 227 -12.91 -16.84 16.69
CA LYS A 227 -12.47 -17.56 15.51
C LYS A 227 -12.42 -19.06 15.78
N LEU A 228 -12.66 -19.86 14.75
CA LEU A 228 -12.48 -21.30 14.76
C LEU A 228 -11.06 -21.60 14.25
N ILE A 229 -10.24 -22.23 15.08
CA ILE A 229 -8.86 -22.54 14.74
C ILE A 229 -8.63 -24.05 14.83
N LEU A 230 -8.04 -24.65 13.79
CA LEU A 230 -7.67 -26.07 13.82
C LEU A 230 -6.58 -26.28 14.86
N LYS A 231 -6.81 -27.18 15.82
CA LYS A 231 -5.86 -27.49 16.88
C LYS A 231 -4.63 -28.18 16.30
N ASN A 232 -3.47 -27.61 16.56
CA ASN A 232 -2.19 -28.21 16.24
C ASN A 232 -1.28 -28.06 17.47
N ASP A 233 -0.83 -29.15 18.05
CA ASP A 233 -0.06 -29.17 19.31
C ASP A 233 1.29 -28.40 19.20
N ASN A 234 1.74 -28.11 17.98
CA ASN A 234 2.97 -27.36 17.71
C ASN A 234 2.71 -25.90 17.28
N TYR A 235 1.47 -25.42 17.36
CA TYR A 235 1.09 -24.10 16.88
C TYR A 235 0.69 -23.17 18.02
N ASP A 236 1.40 -22.07 18.18
CA ASP A 236 1.18 -21.04 19.20
C ASP A 236 0.47 -19.78 18.67
N GLY A 237 0.07 -19.78 17.41
CA GLY A 237 -0.61 -18.63 16.78
C GLY A 237 0.34 -17.55 16.26
N SER A 238 1.65 -17.68 16.45
CA SER A 238 2.64 -16.63 16.14
C SER A 238 3.26 -16.72 14.75
N TYR A 239 3.12 -17.85 14.07
CA TYR A 239 3.74 -18.08 12.76
C TYR A 239 2.81 -18.80 11.78
N VAL A 240 3.11 -18.65 10.48
CA VAL A 240 2.42 -19.39 9.42
C VAL A 240 2.82 -20.86 9.47
N VAL A 241 1.87 -21.76 9.64
CA VAL A 241 2.13 -23.19 9.70
C VAL A 241 2.69 -23.70 8.37
N PRO A 242 3.84 -24.41 8.34
CA PRO A 242 4.37 -24.98 7.11
C PRO A 242 3.35 -25.94 6.46
N ARG A 243 3.26 -25.91 5.15
CA ARG A 243 2.19 -26.54 4.35
C ARG A 243 2.33 -28.03 4.08
N SER A 244 3.17 -28.74 4.83
CA SER A 244 3.41 -30.17 4.62
C SER A 244 2.25 -31.09 5.03
N ASP A 245 1.23 -30.58 5.76
CA ASP A 245 0.11 -31.39 6.29
C ASP A 245 -1.26 -30.85 5.79
N ASP A 246 -1.36 -30.53 4.52
CA ASP A 246 -2.48 -29.78 3.96
C ASP A 246 -3.79 -30.59 3.77
N SER A 247 -3.77 -31.90 3.83
CA SER A 247 -4.97 -32.73 3.66
C SER A 247 -6.02 -32.51 4.76
N GLU A 248 -5.61 -32.10 5.96
CA GLU A 248 -6.52 -31.84 7.08
C GLU A 248 -7.09 -30.44 7.08
N ARG A 249 -6.62 -29.54 6.23
CA ARG A 249 -7.07 -28.13 6.18
C ARG A 249 -8.22 -27.88 5.23
N PHE A 250 -8.36 -28.68 4.20
CA PHE A 250 -9.46 -28.58 3.27
C PHE A 250 -10.68 -29.32 3.83
N ILE A 251 -11.82 -28.63 3.89
CA ILE A 251 -13.05 -29.20 4.46
C ILE A 251 -13.96 -29.67 3.34
N LEU A 252 -14.46 -28.73 2.52
CA LEU A 252 -15.37 -29.07 1.41
C LEU A 252 -15.46 -27.96 0.37
N ASN A 253 -16.00 -28.31 -0.79
CA ASN A 253 -16.44 -27.36 -1.80
C ASN A 253 -17.96 -27.27 -1.81
N ILE A 254 -18.49 -26.06 -1.81
CA ILE A 254 -19.91 -25.78 -1.98
C ILE A 254 -20.10 -25.31 -3.41
N THR A 255 -20.91 -26.01 -4.19
CA THR A 255 -21.19 -25.66 -5.58
C THR A 255 -22.58 -25.05 -5.68
N ASP A 256 -22.65 -23.86 -6.28
CA ASP A 256 -23.90 -23.17 -6.56
C ASP A 256 -23.85 -22.71 -8.03
N GLU A 257 -24.71 -23.28 -8.88
CA GLU A 257 -24.70 -23.10 -10.35
C GLU A 257 -23.28 -23.29 -10.94
N ASP A 258 -22.68 -22.24 -11.47
CA ASP A 258 -21.32 -22.22 -12.03
C ASP A 258 -20.26 -21.74 -11.06
N LYS A 259 -20.64 -21.45 -9.83
CA LYS A 259 -19.76 -20.92 -8.79
C LYS A 259 -19.35 -22.00 -7.79
N VAL A 260 -18.14 -21.91 -7.31
CA VAL A 260 -17.61 -22.83 -6.29
C VAL A 260 -17.04 -22.02 -5.13
N TYR A 261 -17.48 -22.39 -3.92
CA TYR A 261 -17.02 -21.83 -2.66
C TYR A 261 -16.23 -22.89 -1.91
N GLN A 262 -15.04 -22.52 -1.46
CA GLN A 262 -14.18 -23.43 -0.74
C GLN A 262 -14.15 -23.09 0.74
N LEU A 263 -14.49 -24.07 1.59
CA LEU A 263 -14.35 -24.01 3.04
C LEU A 263 -13.02 -24.68 3.44
N PHE A 264 -12.16 -23.98 4.16
CA PHE A 264 -10.81 -24.44 4.52
C PHE A 264 -10.27 -23.72 5.75
N PHE A 265 -9.23 -24.32 6.38
CA PHE A 265 -8.39 -23.62 7.35
C PHE A 265 -7.23 -22.91 6.64
N ASP A 266 -7.09 -21.62 6.84
CA ASP A 266 -6.08 -20.80 6.16
C ASP A 266 -4.66 -20.97 6.72
N ASP A 267 -3.73 -20.14 6.31
CA ASP A 267 -2.31 -20.22 6.73
C ASP A 267 -2.11 -19.98 8.25
N TYR A 268 -3.11 -19.43 8.93
CA TYR A 268 -3.16 -19.26 10.38
C TYR A 268 -4.05 -20.31 11.07
N LEU A 269 -4.39 -21.37 10.35
CA LEU A 269 -5.33 -22.41 10.77
C LEU A 269 -6.74 -21.88 11.14
N GLU A 270 -7.09 -20.67 10.69
CA GLU A 270 -8.39 -20.06 10.91
C GLU A 270 -9.41 -20.54 9.87
N LEU A 271 -10.62 -20.91 10.32
CA LEU A 271 -11.69 -21.33 9.42
C LEU A 271 -12.13 -20.16 8.53
N SER A 272 -12.05 -20.36 7.24
CA SER A 272 -12.29 -19.36 6.21
C SER A 272 -13.07 -19.94 5.03
N GLN A 273 -13.81 -19.08 4.35
CA GLN A 273 -14.48 -19.40 3.09
C GLN A 273 -14.01 -18.44 2.00
N ARG A 274 -13.81 -18.96 0.79
CA ARG A 274 -13.51 -18.13 -0.37
C ARG A 274 -14.30 -18.58 -1.59
N PHE A 275 -14.69 -17.62 -2.41
CA PHE A 275 -15.20 -17.88 -3.74
C PHE A 275 -14.02 -18.22 -4.66
N ILE A 276 -14.20 -19.26 -5.46
CA ILE A 276 -13.30 -19.64 -6.53
C ILE A 276 -14.12 -20.00 -7.75
N ASP A 277 -13.61 -19.58 -8.91
CA ASP A 277 -14.14 -20.03 -10.18
C ASP A 277 -13.96 -21.55 -10.28
N ARG A 278 -14.91 -22.27 -10.93
CA ARG A 278 -14.89 -23.75 -11.05
C ARG A 278 -13.55 -24.31 -11.55
N VAL A 279 -12.81 -23.52 -12.29
CA VAL A 279 -11.49 -23.87 -12.86
C VAL A 279 -10.33 -23.68 -11.87
N HIS A 280 -10.53 -23.03 -10.70
CA HIS A 280 -9.41 -22.51 -9.91
C HIS A 280 -9.51 -22.85 -8.42
N MET A 281 -9.79 -24.08 -8.08
CA MET A 281 -10.19 -24.50 -6.74
C MET A 281 -9.12 -24.42 -5.64
N TYR A 282 -7.82 -24.31 -5.98
CA TYR A 282 -6.75 -24.33 -4.97
C TYR A 282 -5.72 -23.22 -5.20
N ARG A 283 -6.10 -21.97 -4.96
CA ARG A 283 -5.10 -20.89 -4.96
C ARG A 283 -4.36 -20.84 -3.63
N GLY A 284 -3.13 -21.36 -3.62
CA GLY A 284 -2.16 -21.00 -2.60
C GLY A 284 -1.86 -22.04 -1.53
N ILE A 285 -2.48 -23.23 -1.50
CA ILE A 285 -2.17 -24.26 -0.51
C ILE A 285 -0.94 -25.09 -0.93
N TYR A 286 -0.85 -25.49 -2.18
CA TYR A 286 0.31 -26.22 -2.71
C TYR A 286 1.23 -25.33 -3.52
N ARG A 287 2.53 -25.59 -3.47
CA ARG A 287 3.53 -24.89 -4.28
C ARG A 287 4.39 -25.89 -5.03
N GLY A 288 4.49 -25.69 -6.32
CA GLY A 288 5.49 -26.39 -7.11
C GLY A 288 6.87 -25.74 -6.96
N CYS A 289 7.92 -26.54 -6.89
CA CYS A 289 9.29 -26.04 -6.79
C CYS A 289 10.00 -26.15 -8.14
N ILE A 290 10.51 -25.04 -8.68
CA ILE A 290 11.38 -25.08 -9.86
C ILE A 290 12.77 -25.57 -9.44
N ASP A 291 13.13 -26.78 -9.86
CA ASP A 291 14.45 -27.38 -9.60
C ASP A 291 15.47 -27.00 -10.66
N TYR A 292 14.99 -26.75 -11.88
CA TYR A 292 15.83 -26.43 -13.02
C TYR A 292 15.06 -25.67 -14.09
N PHE A 293 15.71 -24.69 -14.71
CA PHE A 293 15.27 -24.15 -15.98
C PHE A 293 16.46 -23.78 -16.88
N SER A 294 16.24 -23.78 -18.19
CA SER A 294 17.20 -23.29 -19.19
C SER A 294 16.45 -22.72 -20.39
N MET A 295 17.06 -21.72 -21.00
CA MET A 295 16.61 -21.14 -22.26
C MET A 295 17.69 -21.45 -23.30
N ASN A 296 17.31 -22.05 -24.42
CA ASN A 296 18.20 -22.35 -25.54
C ASN A 296 17.51 -21.91 -26.85
N GLY A 297 17.89 -20.77 -27.38
CA GLY A 297 17.14 -20.07 -28.42
C GLY A 297 15.74 -19.72 -27.92
N SER A 298 14.70 -20.19 -28.61
CA SER A 298 13.30 -20.04 -28.22
C SER A 298 12.77 -21.15 -27.29
N ILE A 299 13.57 -22.17 -26.99
CA ILE A 299 13.13 -23.31 -26.19
C ILE A 299 13.41 -23.06 -24.70
N LEU A 300 12.34 -22.94 -23.93
CA LEU A 300 12.39 -22.93 -22.48
C LEU A 300 12.13 -24.32 -21.92
N LYS A 301 13.10 -24.88 -21.20
CA LYS A 301 12.97 -26.15 -20.50
C LYS A 301 12.89 -25.93 -19.00
N LEU A 302 11.88 -26.50 -18.36
CA LEU A 302 11.62 -26.43 -16.94
C LEU A 302 11.55 -27.81 -16.32
N ARG A 303 12.12 -28.00 -15.12
CA ARG A 303 11.86 -29.16 -14.26
C ARG A 303 11.28 -28.67 -12.96
N ILE A 304 10.11 -29.18 -12.62
CA ILE A 304 9.33 -28.76 -11.49
C ILE A 304 8.98 -29.99 -10.66
N SER A 305 9.26 -29.91 -9.37
CA SER A 305 8.83 -30.91 -8.40
C SER A 305 7.69 -30.40 -7.54
N PHE A 306 6.79 -31.29 -7.18
CA PHE A 306 5.72 -31.03 -6.22
C PHE A 306 5.37 -32.29 -5.44
N GLU A 307 4.78 -32.13 -4.29
CA GLU A 307 4.49 -33.19 -3.33
C GLU A 307 2.98 -33.37 -3.24
N VAL A 308 2.39 -34.08 -4.20
CA VAL A 308 0.96 -34.41 -4.19
C VAL A 308 0.71 -35.66 -5.02
N ASP A 309 0.19 -36.73 -4.39
CA ASP A 309 -0.09 -38.00 -5.04
C ASP A 309 -1.36 -38.03 -5.91
N MET A 310 -2.25 -37.05 -5.67
CA MET A 310 -3.62 -37.09 -6.20
C MET A 310 -3.74 -36.73 -7.69
N PHE A 311 -2.67 -36.22 -8.33
CA PHE A 311 -2.73 -35.82 -9.73
C PHE A 311 -1.90 -36.73 -10.62
N ASN A 312 -2.50 -37.30 -11.64
CA ASN A 312 -1.81 -38.09 -12.64
C ASN A 312 -1.20 -37.23 -13.74
N ASP A 313 -1.89 -36.14 -14.11
CA ASP A 313 -1.47 -35.16 -15.09
C ASP A 313 -1.42 -33.77 -14.53
N VAL A 314 -0.28 -33.11 -14.73
CA VAL A 314 -0.10 -31.73 -14.27
C VAL A 314 0.36 -30.87 -15.44
N LYS A 315 -0.44 -29.88 -15.78
CA LYS A 315 -0.20 -28.93 -16.87
C LYS A 315 0.51 -27.69 -16.36
N LEU A 316 1.47 -27.18 -17.14
CA LEU A 316 2.09 -25.88 -16.89
C LEU A 316 1.31 -24.81 -17.64
N VAL A 317 0.91 -23.75 -16.96
CA VAL A 317 0.11 -22.68 -17.52
C VAL A 317 0.81 -21.35 -17.37
N PHE A 318 0.86 -20.60 -18.47
CA PHE A 318 1.24 -19.20 -18.49
C PHE A 318 -0.04 -18.38 -18.61
N ARG A 319 -0.40 -17.68 -17.56
CA ARG A 319 -1.61 -16.84 -17.52
C ARG A 319 -1.23 -15.38 -17.50
N HIS A 320 -1.65 -14.65 -18.53
CA HIS A 320 -1.45 -13.19 -18.58
C HIS A 320 -2.16 -12.50 -17.40
N ARG A 321 -1.44 -11.67 -16.66
CA ARG A 321 -1.98 -10.95 -15.52
C ARG A 321 -2.49 -9.59 -15.97
N ARG A 322 -3.79 -9.30 -15.77
CA ARG A 322 -4.32 -7.95 -15.88
C ARG A 322 -4.10 -7.17 -14.56
N GLU A 323 -3.85 -5.87 -14.62
CA GLU A 323 -3.69 -5.03 -13.44
C GLU A 323 -4.99 -4.91 -12.64
N THR A 324 -6.15 -5.00 -13.29
CA THR A 324 -7.48 -4.77 -12.71
C THR A 324 -8.16 -6.00 -12.13
N GLY A 325 -7.56 -7.18 -12.20
CA GLY A 325 -8.11 -8.42 -11.63
C GLY A 325 -9.27 -9.04 -12.41
N GLU A 326 -9.66 -8.48 -13.57
CA GLU A 326 -10.67 -9.04 -14.45
C GLU A 326 -10.14 -10.19 -15.34
N LYS A 327 -11.06 -11.00 -15.87
CA LYS A 327 -10.79 -12.25 -16.60
C LYS A 327 -9.59 -12.17 -17.55
N THR A 328 -8.71 -13.13 -17.42
CA THR A 328 -7.49 -13.30 -18.20
C THR A 328 -7.75 -13.46 -19.70
N THR A 329 -7.11 -12.66 -20.53
CA THR A 329 -7.07 -12.86 -21.98
C THR A 329 -5.90 -13.77 -22.33
N GLY A 330 -6.16 -15.05 -22.52
CA GLY A 330 -5.18 -16.01 -23.03
C GLY A 330 -4.36 -16.74 -21.97
N GLU A 331 -4.49 -18.04 -22.00
CA GLU A 331 -3.63 -18.97 -21.27
C GLU A 331 -2.88 -19.84 -22.28
N PHE A 332 -1.59 -20.08 -22.01
CA PHE A 332 -0.80 -21.02 -22.77
C PHE A 332 -0.53 -22.24 -21.91
N ILE A 333 -0.96 -23.41 -22.35
CA ILE A 333 -0.98 -24.65 -21.59
C ILE A 333 0.00 -25.64 -22.18
N TYR A 334 0.86 -26.20 -21.34
CA TYR A 334 1.87 -27.18 -21.73
C TYR A 334 1.77 -28.46 -20.90
N GLN A 335 1.79 -29.62 -21.57
CA GLN A 335 1.81 -30.90 -20.90
C GLN A 335 3.21 -31.24 -20.41
N GLY A 336 3.28 -31.73 -19.17
CA GLY A 336 4.52 -32.19 -18.57
C GLY A 336 4.77 -33.67 -18.76
N LYS A 337 6.05 -34.02 -18.81
CA LYS A 337 6.46 -35.44 -18.77
C LYS A 337 6.99 -35.75 -17.38
N CYS A 338 6.38 -36.70 -16.66
CA CYS A 338 6.94 -37.19 -15.40
C CYS A 338 8.28 -37.85 -15.67
N ILE A 339 9.34 -37.35 -15.03
CA ILE A 339 10.71 -37.85 -15.21
C ILE A 339 11.25 -38.51 -13.95
N LYS A 340 10.62 -38.27 -12.81
CA LYS A 340 11.02 -38.89 -11.54
C LYS A 340 9.82 -38.95 -10.63
N GLU A 341 9.66 -40.06 -9.95
CA GLU A 341 8.68 -40.31 -8.92
C GLU A 341 9.37 -40.96 -7.71
N ASN A 342 9.12 -40.41 -6.50
CA ASN A 342 9.70 -40.95 -5.29
C ASN A 342 8.72 -40.69 -4.12
N GLY A 343 7.90 -41.70 -3.82
CA GLY A 343 6.79 -41.58 -2.89
C GLY A 343 5.84 -40.47 -3.33
N HIS A 344 5.47 -39.58 -2.41
CA HIS A 344 4.56 -38.47 -2.68
C HIS A 344 5.15 -37.34 -3.54
N LYS A 345 6.41 -37.41 -3.93
CA LYS A 345 7.09 -36.37 -4.70
C LYS A 345 7.27 -36.78 -6.16
N LYS A 346 6.65 -36.00 -7.05
CA LYS A 346 6.79 -36.13 -8.50
C LYS A 346 7.58 -34.98 -9.09
N GLN A 347 8.41 -35.26 -10.11
CA GLN A 347 9.12 -34.25 -10.90
C GLN A 347 8.74 -34.37 -12.36
N TYR A 348 8.26 -33.25 -12.90
CA TYR A 348 7.86 -33.12 -14.30
C TYR A 348 8.84 -32.24 -15.08
N GLU A 349 9.04 -32.61 -16.34
CA GLU A 349 9.79 -31.81 -17.29
C GLU A 349 8.81 -31.21 -18.31
N TYR A 350 8.91 -29.88 -18.50
CA TYR A 350 8.14 -29.11 -19.46
C TYR A 350 9.08 -28.52 -20.50
N VAL A 351 8.67 -28.56 -21.77
CA VAL A 351 9.38 -27.92 -22.88
C VAL A 351 8.42 -26.93 -23.53
N VAL A 352 8.79 -25.67 -23.54
CA VAL A 352 7.97 -24.55 -24.01
C VAL A 352 8.67 -23.92 -25.20
N GLU A 353 7.98 -23.84 -26.33
CA GLU A 353 8.43 -23.13 -27.53
C GLU A 353 7.96 -21.70 -27.46
N CYS A 354 8.82 -20.78 -26.94
CA CYS A 354 8.48 -19.38 -26.68
C CYS A 354 8.16 -18.57 -27.94
N ASP A 355 8.60 -19.02 -29.13
CA ASP A 355 8.29 -18.42 -30.43
C ASP A 355 6.87 -18.71 -30.92
N LYS A 356 6.21 -19.70 -30.34
CA LYS A 356 4.81 -20.04 -30.65
C LYS A 356 3.81 -19.32 -29.76
N ILE A 357 4.29 -18.55 -28.78
CA ILE A 357 3.45 -17.77 -27.85
C ILE A 357 3.40 -16.32 -28.36
N ASP A 358 2.20 -15.80 -28.54
CA ASP A 358 2.01 -14.37 -28.75
C ASP A 358 2.14 -13.63 -27.41
N TRP A 359 3.35 -13.22 -27.11
CA TRP A 359 3.68 -12.54 -25.86
C TRP A 359 3.19 -11.10 -25.88
N ILE A 360 2.27 -10.76 -25.01
CA ILE A 360 1.84 -9.38 -24.75
C ILE A 360 2.73 -8.79 -23.65
N PRO A 361 3.21 -7.54 -23.77
CA PRO A 361 4.01 -6.91 -22.72
C PRO A 361 3.23 -6.81 -21.40
N HIS A 362 3.56 -7.63 -20.44
CA HIS A 362 3.10 -7.64 -19.07
C HIS A 362 3.69 -8.82 -18.29
N ARG A 363 3.09 -9.16 -17.16
CA ARG A 363 3.45 -10.33 -16.34
C ARG A 363 2.51 -11.49 -16.62
N TYR A 364 3.09 -12.67 -16.62
CA TYR A 364 2.37 -13.94 -16.69
C TYR A 364 2.57 -14.71 -15.40
N ASP A 365 1.49 -15.07 -14.74
CA ASP A 365 1.55 -16.05 -13.66
C ASP A 365 1.96 -17.39 -14.24
N LEU A 366 2.98 -18.00 -13.63
CA LEU A 366 3.43 -19.35 -13.99
C LEU A 366 2.84 -20.30 -12.96
N LEU A 367 1.91 -21.14 -13.44
CA LEU A 367 1.10 -21.99 -12.59
C LEU A 367 1.23 -23.45 -13.02
N LEU A 368 1.08 -24.38 -12.08
CA LEU A 368 0.75 -25.76 -12.38
C LEU A 368 -0.74 -25.97 -12.17
N ILE A 369 -1.38 -26.68 -13.07
CA ILE A 369 -2.76 -27.11 -12.95
C ILE A 369 -2.82 -28.64 -12.96
N GLY A 370 -3.35 -29.21 -11.88
CA GLY A 370 -3.67 -30.61 -11.76
C GLY A 370 -5.19 -30.82 -11.80
N GLU A 371 -5.65 -31.89 -12.42
CA GLU A 371 -7.07 -32.23 -12.50
C GLU A 371 -7.34 -33.52 -11.73
N GLN A 372 -8.40 -33.52 -10.93
CA GLN A 372 -8.91 -34.69 -10.23
C GLN A 372 -10.42 -34.54 -10.04
N ASP A 373 -11.19 -35.61 -10.29
CA ASP A 373 -12.63 -35.69 -10.01
C ASP A 373 -13.46 -34.50 -10.55
N ASN A 374 -13.15 -34.08 -11.78
CA ASN A 374 -13.73 -32.91 -12.47
C ASN A 374 -13.37 -31.54 -11.86
N TYR A 375 -12.39 -31.47 -10.98
CA TYR A 375 -11.91 -30.25 -10.42
C TYR A 375 -10.49 -29.93 -10.89
N SER A 376 -10.21 -28.65 -11.13
CA SER A 376 -8.87 -28.14 -11.46
C SER A 376 -8.23 -27.48 -10.24
N TYR A 377 -6.99 -27.86 -9.97
CA TYR A 377 -6.22 -27.35 -8.85
C TYR A 377 -5.03 -26.53 -9.34
N GLU A 378 -4.89 -25.31 -8.88
CA GLU A 378 -3.81 -24.40 -9.25
C GLU A 378 -2.73 -24.31 -8.19
N PHE A 379 -1.47 -24.43 -8.64
CA PHE A 379 -0.31 -24.31 -7.77
C PHE A 379 0.60 -23.21 -8.27
N ARG A 380 1.00 -22.33 -7.37
CA ARG A 380 2.04 -21.34 -7.66
C ARG A 380 3.42 -21.98 -7.57
N LEU A 381 4.34 -21.45 -8.36
CA LEU A 381 5.71 -21.94 -8.40
C LEU A 381 6.61 -21.08 -7.52
N ILE A 382 7.51 -21.75 -6.79
CA ILE A 382 8.59 -21.14 -6.04
C ILE A 382 9.94 -21.70 -6.50
N LYS A 383 11.02 -21.05 -6.13
CA LYS A 383 12.38 -21.48 -6.45
C LYS A 383 12.87 -22.56 -5.48
N ASN A 384 13.66 -23.49 -6.00
CA ASN A 384 14.37 -24.48 -5.20
C ASN A 384 15.88 -24.16 -5.16
N GLY A 385 16.30 -23.53 -4.08
CA GLY A 385 17.70 -23.33 -3.75
C GLY A 385 18.48 -22.28 -4.55
N ASN A 386 19.76 -22.10 -4.15
CA ASN A 386 20.62 -21.02 -4.63
C ASN A 386 21.01 -21.09 -6.13
N LYS A 387 20.93 -22.27 -6.76
CA LYS A 387 21.23 -22.40 -8.19
C LYS A 387 20.19 -21.71 -9.06
N ILE A 388 18.92 -21.79 -8.68
CA ILE A 388 17.82 -21.11 -9.36
C ILE A 388 17.95 -19.59 -9.16
N ASN A 389 18.25 -19.12 -7.96
CA ASN A 389 18.51 -17.69 -7.69
C ASN A 389 19.55 -17.07 -8.63
N ARG A 390 20.64 -17.81 -8.92
CA ARG A 390 21.67 -17.32 -9.85
C ARG A 390 21.16 -17.21 -11.28
N LYS A 391 20.32 -18.13 -11.70
CA LYS A 391 19.71 -18.11 -13.04
C LYS A 391 18.68 -16.99 -13.19
N LEU A 392 17.83 -16.78 -12.17
CA LEU A 392 16.88 -15.66 -12.13
C LEU A 392 17.58 -14.29 -12.16
N ALA A 393 18.79 -14.20 -11.61
CA ALA A 393 19.58 -12.98 -11.67
C ALA A 393 20.24 -12.70 -13.04
N ASP A 394 20.40 -13.74 -13.90
CA ASP A 394 21.02 -13.60 -15.24
C ASP A 394 19.98 -13.74 -16.37
N ILE A 395 19.02 -12.81 -16.38
CA ILE A 395 17.92 -12.81 -17.35
C ILE A 395 18.38 -12.83 -18.80
N PHE A 396 19.53 -12.26 -19.12
CA PHE A 396 20.06 -12.20 -20.49
C PHE A 396 20.56 -13.55 -21.01
N ARG A 397 20.97 -14.42 -20.12
CA ARG A 397 21.38 -15.78 -20.47
C ARG A 397 20.20 -16.74 -20.51
N TYR A 398 19.20 -16.48 -19.72
CA TYR A 398 18.04 -17.35 -19.51
C TYR A 398 16.72 -16.70 -19.93
N GLY A 399 16.79 -15.66 -20.76
CA GLY A 399 15.63 -15.01 -21.38
C GLY A 399 15.63 -15.19 -22.89
N TYR A 400 14.50 -14.90 -23.49
CA TYR A 400 14.23 -14.99 -24.91
C TYR A 400 13.86 -13.63 -25.48
N THR A 401 14.33 -13.30 -26.69
CA THR A 401 13.92 -12.11 -27.42
C THR A 401 13.06 -12.52 -28.60
N THR A 402 11.83 -12.03 -28.66
CA THR A 402 10.89 -12.27 -29.75
C THR A 402 11.31 -11.54 -31.03
N GLU A 403 10.74 -11.89 -32.17
CA GLU A 403 11.04 -11.25 -33.45
C GLU A 403 10.69 -9.75 -33.48
N ASP A 404 9.62 -9.37 -32.77
CA ASP A 404 9.17 -7.99 -32.60
C ASP A 404 9.87 -7.24 -31.45
N ASN A 405 11.03 -7.74 -31.02
CA ASN A 405 11.91 -7.10 -30.03
C ASN A 405 11.35 -7.01 -28.61
N ARG A 406 10.44 -7.91 -28.22
CA ARG A 406 10.04 -8.10 -26.82
C ARG A 406 11.02 -9.03 -26.12
N PHE A 407 11.20 -8.82 -24.82
CA PHE A 407 12.11 -9.61 -24.00
C PHE A 407 11.33 -10.38 -22.94
N VAL A 408 11.39 -11.71 -23.01
CA VAL A 408 10.69 -12.66 -22.15
C VAL A 408 11.67 -13.34 -21.22
N PHE A 409 11.41 -13.32 -19.93
CA PHE A 409 12.30 -13.93 -18.93
C PHE A 409 11.55 -14.34 -17.67
N ILE A 410 12.10 -15.33 -16.98
CA ILE A 410 11.58 -15.80 -15.67
C ILE A 410 12.13 -14.88 -14.56
N THR A 411 11.26 -14.46 -13.67
CA THR A 411 11.59 -13.62 -12.51
C THR A 411 10.76 -14.00 -11.28
N GLU A 412 10.96 -13.31 -10.19
CA GLU A 412 10.34 -13.59 -8.91
C GLU A 412 9.58 -12.35 -8.39
N THR A 413 8.39 -12.55 -7.86
CA THR A 413 7.61 -11.51 -7.18
C THR A 413 8.14 -11.26 -5.76
N VAL A 414 7.64 -10.20 -5.11
CA VAL A 414 7.95 -9.89 -3.70
C VAL A 414 7.55 -11.05 -2.77
N ASN A 415 6.48 -11.77 -3.11
CA ASN A 415 5.98 -12.92 -2.34
C ASN A 415 6.64 -14.26 -2.76
N GLU A 416 7.84 -14.19 -3.36
CA GLU A 416 8.64 -15.32 -3.79
C GLU A 416 8.01 -16.26 -4.84
N ASN A 417 6.89 -15.87 -5.43
CA ASN A 417 6.29 -16.63 -6.54
C ASN A 417 7.06 -16.38 -7.83
N ILE A 418 7.31 -17.45 -8.58
CA ILE A 418 7.94 -17.37 -9.90
C ILE A 418 6.91 -16.97 -10.94
N ILE A 419 7.27 -16.00 -11.76
CA ILE A 419 6.46 -15.49 -12.87
C ILE A 419 7.32 -15.37 -14.12
N VAL A 420 6.66 -15.21 -15.27
CA VAL A 420 7.31 -14.78 -16.50
C VAL A 420 6.96 -13.31 -16.75
N GLU A 421 7.95 -12.52 -17.08
CA GLU A 421 7.76 -11.13 -17.49
C GLU A 421 8.07 -10.99 -18.97
N CYS A 422 7.15 -10.38 -19.71
CA CYS A 422 7.35 -9.95 -21.08
C CYS A 422 7.34 -8.41 -21.10
N ARG A 423 8.35 -7.80 -21.69
CA ARG A 423 8.42 -6.36 -21.84
C ARG A 423 9.11 -5.96 -23.14
N ASN A 424 8.86 -4.77 -23.62
CA ASN A 424 9.63 -4.24 -24.73
C ASN A 424 11.11 -4.13 -24.34
N LYS A 425 11.96 -4.57 -25.24
CA LYS A 425 13.41 -4.43 -25.07
C LYS A 425 13.79 -2.96 -25.19
N THR A 426 14.66 -2.52 -24.30
CA THR A 426 15.16 -1.16 -24.30
C THR A 426 16.63 -1.17 -24.73
N ILE A 427 17.17 -0.01 -25.09
CA ILE A 427 18.60 0.14 -25.36
C ILE A 427 19.47 -0.29 -24.18
N TYR A 428 18.96 -0.19 -22.97
CA TYR A 428 19.68 -0.58 -21.75
C TYR A 428 19.86 -2.08 -21.61
N ASP A 429 19.20 -2.87 -22.44
CA ASP A 429 19.37 -4.33 -22.52
C ASP A 429 20.56 -4.73 -23.41
N GLU A 430 21.15 -3.77 -24.14
CA GLU A 430 22.32 -3.99 -24.97
C GLU A 430 23.56 -4.38 -24.14
N THR A 431 24.46 -5.11 -24.81
CA THR A 431 25.73 -5.57 -24.23
C THR A 431 26.58 -4.45 -23.67
N LYS A 432 26.52 -3.25 -24.27
CA LYS A 432 27.21 -2.05 -23.83
C LYS A 432 26.90 -1.71 -22.35
N TYR A 433 25.63 -1.68 -21.99
CA TYR A 433 25.23 -1.30 -20.63
C TYR A 433 25.54 -2.38 -19.60
N ARG A 434 25.48 -3.65 -19.97
CA ARG A 434 25.95 -4.77 -19.14
C ARG A 434 27.48 -4.68 -18.92
N SER A 435 28.21 -4.30 -19.95
CA SER A 435 29.64 -4.05 -19.88
C SER A 435 29.94 -2.87 -18.94
N ASN A 436 29.20 -1.77 -19.07
CA ASN A 436 29.33 -0.61 -18.17
C ASN A 436 29.17 -1.00 -16.70
N GLU A 437 28.22 -1.85 -16.35
CA GLU A 437 28.04 -2.34 -14.99
C GLU A 437 29.22 -3.17 -14.49
N ARG A 438 29.77 -4.03 -15.34
CA ARG A 438 30.97 -4.82 -14.99
C ARG A 438 32.17 -3.91 -14.75
N TRP A 439 32.41 -2.98 -15.66
CA TRP A 439 33.50 -2.04 -15.55
C TRP A 439 33.34 -1.11 -14.35
N ALA A 440 32.17 -0.59 -14.11
CA ALA A 440 31.91 0.24 -12.93
C ALA A 440 32.23 -0.49 -11.62
N ARG A 441 31.91 -1.77 -11.51
CA ARG A 441 32.24 -2.59 -10.34
C ARG A 441 33.74 -2.85 -10.20
N ILE A 442 34.45 -3.02 -11.31
CA ILE A 442 35.90 -3.22 -11.31
C ILE A 442 36.63 -1.92 -10.94
N ILE A 443 36.18 -0.80 -11.51
CA ILE A 443 36.87 0.51 -11.35
C ILE A 443 36.54 1.10 -9.95
N TYR A 444 35.34 0.91 -9.43
CA TYR A 444 34.87 1.56 -8.20
C TYR A 444 35.81 1.41 -7.00
N PRO A 445 36.37 0.25 -6.66
CA PRO A 445 37.28 0.11 -5.52
C PRO A 445 38.51 0.99 -5.61
N PHE A 446 39.00 1.21 -6.82
CA PHE A 446 40.21 2.02 -7.06
C PHE A 446 39.95 3.53 -6.98
N VAL A 447 38.77 3.97 -7.39
CA VAL A 447 38.41 5.41 -7.35
C VAL A 447 37.71 5.82 -6.06
N MET A 448 37.20 4.89 -5.29
CA MET A 448 36.42 5.12 -4.08
C MET A 448 37.17 6.01 -3.05
N PRO A 449 38.47 5.84 -2.76
CA PRO A 449 39.18 6.73 -1.82
C PRO A 449 39.09 8.20 -2.22
N PHE A 450 39.22 8.49 -3.52
CA PHE A 450 39.13 9.85 -4.06
C PHE A 450 37.71 10.38 -4.08
N LEU A 451 36.72 9.48 -4.27
CA LEU A 451 35.32 9.89 -4.27
C LEU A 451 34.87 10.28 -2.87
N LYS A 452 35.38 9.64 -1.84
CA LYS A 452 35.05 9.92 -0.42
C LYS A 452 35.55 11.26 0.11
N LEU A 453 36.43 11.94 -0.64
CA LEU A 453 36.88 13.30 -0.27
C LEU A 453 35.76 14.34 -0.30
N LYS A 454 34.68 14.05 -0.99
CA LYS A 454 33.46 14.87 -1.02
C LYS A 454 32.24 14.00 -0.89
N LYS A 455 31.27 14.45 -0.15
CA LYS A 455 29.95 13.81 -0.06
C LYS A 455 29.26 13.87 -1.41
N THR A 456 28.91 12.73 -1.97
CA THR A 456 28.25 12.60 -3.28
C THR A 456 26.75 12.56 -3.09
N VAL A 457 26.03 13.51 -3.67
CA VAL A 457 24.58 13.60 -3.65
C VAL A 457 24.03 13.44 -5.06
N LEU A 458 23.17 12.48 -5.26
CA LEU A 458 22.54 12.21 -6.55
C LEU A 458 21.12 12.78 -6.59
N PHE A 459 20.87 13.56 -7.64
CA PHE A 459 19.56 14.11 -7.97
C PHE A 459 19.05 13.51 -9.27
N TYR A 460 17.80 13.19 -9.35
CA TYR A 460 17.14 12.66 -10.55
C TYR A 460 15.62 12.77 -10.40
N GLU A 461 14.89 12.67 -11.51
CA GLU A 461 13.43 12.64 -11.55
C GLU A 461 12.93 11.87 -12.78
N LYS A 462 11.68 11.44 -12.77
CA LYS A 462 10.99 10.79 -13.91
C LYS A 462 11.86 9.74 -14.62
N PHE A 463 12.36 8.75 -13.88
CA PHE A 463 13.25 7.70 -14.41
C PHE A 463 14.55 8.22 -15.05
N CYS A 464 15.05 9.36 -14.60
CA CYS A 464 16.22 10.07 -15.18
C CYS A 464 15.97 10.59 -16.61
N THR A 465 14.74 10.91 -16.99
CA THR A 465 14.40 11.39 -18.35
C THR A 465 14.03 12.87 -18.41
N ALA A 466 13.88 13.54 -17.28
CA ALA A 466 13.45 14.94 -17.23
C ALA A 466 14.27 15.77 -16.20
N ALA A 467 14.14 17.09 -16.29
CA ALA A 467 14.72 18.06 -15.37
C ALA A 467 13.80 19.30 -15.30
N GLN A 468 12.71 19.18 -14.55
CA GLN A 468 11.69 20.24 -14.48
C GLN A 468 10.87 20.18 -13.18
N ASP A 469 11.23 19.32 -12.24
CA ASP A 469 10.50 19.09 -10.99
C ASP A 469 11.40 19.38 -9.77
N ASN A 470 10.93 19.13 -8.56
CA ASN A 470 11.60 19.46 -7.31
C ASN A 470 13.06 19.02 -7.24
N SER A 471 13.41 17.87 -7.85
CA SER A 471 14.80 17.38 -7.88
C SER A 471 15.73 18.29 -8.65
N TYR A 472 15.29 18.78 -9.80
CA TYR A 472 16.08 19.71 -10.61
C TYR A 472 16.29 21.04 -9.88
N TYR A 473 15.25 21.64 -9.35
CA TYR A 473 15.35 22.91 -8.63
C TYR A 473 16.19 22.79 -7.36
N MET A 474 16.12 21.65 -6.68
CA MET A 474 16.96 21.39 -5.53
C MET A 474 18.43 21.18 -5.92
N PHE A 475 18.71 20.46 -7.02
CA PHE A 475 20.05 20.31 -7.58
C PHE A 475 20.66 21.67 -7.94
N ASP A 476 19.93 22.52 -8.68
CA ASP A 476 20.37 23.88 -9.06
C ASP A 476 20.73 24.70 -7.82
N TYR A 477 19.88 24.66 -6.79
CA TYR A 477 20.14 25.35 -5.54
C TYR A 477 21.43 24.88 -4.86
N VAL A 478 21.62 23.55 -4.73
CA VAL A 478 22.81 22.96 -4.11
C VAL A 478 24.07 23.26 -4.94
N TYR A 479 23.97 23.21 -6.27
CA TYR A 479 25.07 23.56 -7.18
C TYR A 479 25.50 25.02 -7.01
N LYS A 480 24.54 25.95 -6.99
CA LYS A 480 24.81 27.39 -6.81
C LYS A 480 25.39 27.74 -5.44
N LYS A 481 25.07 26.96 -4.38
CA LYS A 481 25.71 27.11 -3.05
C LYS A 481 27.20 26.82 -3.06
N ASN A 482 27.70 26.13 -4.09
CA ASN A 482 29.10 25.84 -4.31
C ASN A 482 29.85 25.30 -3.08
N ASN A 483 29.23 24.46 -2.31
CA ASN A 483 29.82 23.85 -1.11
C ASN A 483 30.92 22.85 -1.53
N LYS A 484 32.20 23.19 -1.23
CA LYS A 484 33.34 22.37 -1.63
C LYS A 484 33.34 20.95 -1.03
N LYS A 485 32.60 20.70 0.05
CA LYS A 485 32.48 19.39 0.69
C LYS A 485 31.46 18.47 0.01
N ILE A 486 30.64 19.03 -0.89
CA ILE A 486 29.58 18.30 -1.58
C ILE A 486 29.91 18.17 -3.06
N ARG A 487 29.52 17.05 -3.63
CA ARG A 487 29.51 16.78 -5.08
C ARG A 487 28.05 16.56 -5.48
N PRO A 488 27.32 17.60 -5.88
CA PRO A 488 25.98 17.43 -6.40
C PRO A 488 26.07 16.92 -7.84
N LEU A 489 25.31 15.86 -8.16
CA LEU A 489 25.27 15.27 -9.49
C LEU A 489 23.81 15.10 -9.91
N TYR A 490 23.48 15.60 -11.09
CA TYR A 490 22.20 15.37 -11.72
C TYR A 490 22.30 14.22 -12.71
N ILE A 491 21.49 13.19 -12.53
CA ILE A 491 21.49 12.01 -13.39
C ILE A 491 20.39 12.18 -14.43
N LEU A 492 20.77 12.16 -15.70
CA LEU A 492 19.86 12.39 -16.81
C LEU A 492 20.28 11.54 -18.01
N GLU A 493 19.31 11.04 -18.73
CA GLU A 493 19.55 10.28 -19.95
C GLU A 493 20.06 11.21 -21.06
N LYS A 494 21.21 10.88 -21.65
CA LYS A 494 21.87 11.72 -22.66
C LYS A 494 21.02 12.01 -23.89
N ARG A 495 20.09 11.14 -24.23
CA ARG A 495 19.20 11.29 -25.39
C ARG A 495 18.09 12.31 -25.19
N GLN A 496 17.87 12.76 -23.97
CA GLN A 496 16.85 13.77 -23.69
C GLN A 496 17.28 15.13 -24.24
N PRO A 497 16.39 15.87 -24.92
CA PRO A 497 16.71 17.17 -25.51
C PRO A 497 17.31 18.17 -24.51
N VAL A 498 16.87 18.09 -23.25
CA VAL A 498 17.35 18.98 -22.18
C VAL A 498 18.77 18.65 -21.70
N PHE A 499 19.34 17.49 -22.05
CA PHE A 499 20.64 17.05 -21.56
C PHE A 499 21.77 17.98 -21.95
N GLU A 500 21.87 18.37 -23.23
CA GLU A 500 22.93 19.24 -23.73
C GLU A 500 22.86 20.64 -23.11
N LYS A 501 21.65 21.18 -22.96
CA LYS A 501 21.41 22.45 -22.25
C LYS A 501 21.96 22.41 -20.84
N LEU A 502 21.58 21.38 -20.08
CA LEU A 502 22.04 21.24 -18.69
C LEU A 502 23.51 20.92 -18.59
N GLN A 503 24.06 20.15 -19.51
CA GLN A 503 25.52 19.90 -19.55
C GLN A 503 26.30 21.19 -19.84
N GLY A 504 25.79 22.07 -20.69
CA GLY A 504 26.36 23.42 -20.90
C GLY A 504 26.34 24.26 -19.63
N MET A 505 25.27 24.22 -18.85
CA MET A 505 25.09 24.99 -17.60
C MET A 505 25.93 24.46 -16.42
N TYR A 506 25.96 23.14 -16.24
CA TYR A 506 26.50 22.50 -15.02
C TYR A 506 27.70 21.58 -15.29
N GLY A 507 28.11 21.45 -16.54
CA GLY A 507 29.31 20.73 -16.97
C GLY A 507 29.32 19.26 -16.49
N LYS A 508 30.41 18.89 -15.82
CA LYS A 508 30.62 17.52 -15.30
C LYS A 508 29.66 17.05 -14.22
N ASN A 509 28.83 17.94 -13.70
CA ASN A 509 27.85 17.63 -12.65
C ASN A 509 26.56 17.05 -13.24
N VAL A 510 26.32 17.15 -14.55
CA VAL A 510 25.31 16.38 -15.27
C VAL A 510 25.97 15.10 -15.78
N VAL A 511 25.35 13.97 -15.46
CA VAL A 511 25.91 12.63 -15.68
C VAL A 511 24.93 11.78 -16.47
N ASP A 512 25.41 11.20 -17.56
CA ASP A 512 24.63 10.34 -18.43
C ASP A 512 24.18 9.07 -17.70
N PHE A 513 22.89 8.82 -17.74
CA PHE A 513 22.24 7.66 -17.10
C PHE A 513 22.81 6.33 -17.63
N MET A 514 23.05 5.37 -16.75
CA MET A 514 23.64 4.05 -17.05
C MET A 514 25.04 4.09 -17.70
N SER A 515 25.72 5.23 -17.72
CA SER A 515 27.15 5.29 -18.06
C SER A 515 28.01 4.68 -16.95
N ILE A 516 29.28 4.33 -17.26
CA ILE A 516 30.24 3.84 -16.26
C ILE A 516 30.37 4.87 -15.12
N LYS A 517 30.46 6.15 -15.48
CA LYS A 517 30.58 7.28 -14.54
C LYS A 517 29.36 7.32 -13.59
N HIS A 518 28.14 7.23 -14.14
CA HIS A 518 26.93 7.16 -13.33
C HIS A 518 26.96 5.98 -12.36
N LEU A 519 27.27 4.79 -12.84
CA LEU A 519 27.27 3.56 -12.04
C LEU A 519 28.35 3.55 -10.95
N ILE A 520 29.46 4.26 -11.16
CA ILE A 520 30.47 4.49 -10.13
C ILE A 520 29.91 5.43 -9.05
N TYR A 521 29.32 6.56 -9.44
CA TYR A 521 28.74 7.51 -8.49
C TYR A 521 27.53 6.95 -7.75
N LEU A 522 26.76 6.09 -8.41
CA LEU A 522 25.65 5.37 -7.78
C LEU A 522 26.13 4.54 -6.57
N GLN A 523 27.28 3.86 -6.73
CA GLN A 523 27.89 3.10 -5.65
C GLN A 523 28.47 4.03 -4.56
N ALA A 524 29.07 5.16 -4.97
CA ALA A 524 29.70 6.12 -4.08
C ALA A 524 28.71 7.05 -3.35
N ALA A 525 27.45 7.12 -3.79
CA ALA A 525 26.49 8.08 -3.27
C ALA A 525 26.31 7.98 -1.75
N ASP A 526 26.41 9.11 -1.08
CA ASP A 526 26.13 9.26 0.35
C ASP A 526 24.65 9.57 0.57
N LEU A 527 23.97 10.20 -0.40
CA LEU A 527 22.58 10.60 -0.31
C LEU A 527 21.92 10.64 -1.69
N PHE A 528 20.70 10.17 -1.76
CA PHE A 528 19.79 10.38 -2.88
C PHE A 528 18.77 11.46 -2.54
N VAL A 529 18.49 12.35 -3.47
CA VAL A 529 17.48 13.40 -3.33
C VAL A 529 16.65 13.43 -4.61
N SER A 530 15.39 12.99 -4.51
CA SER A 530 14.58 12.81 -5.72
C SER A 530 13.09 13.00 -5.45
N THR A 531 12.36 13.41 -6.49
CA THR A 531 10.91 13.36 -6.56
C THR A 531 10.40 11.97 -6.88
N ASP A 532 11.28 11.08 -7.29
CA ASP A 532 10.95 9.76 -7.77
C ASP A 532 11.46 8.67 -6.82
N SER A 533 11.00 7.44 -7.02
CA SER A 533 11.47 6.29 -6.24
C SER A 533 13.00 6.18 -6.30
N LYS A 534 13.61 5.80 -5.18
CA LYS A 534 15.05 5.50 -5.09
C LYS A 534 15.51 4.50 -6.16
N ARG A 535 14.64 3.62 -6.59
CA ARG A 535 14.91 2.62 -7.62
C ARG A 535 15.08 3.21 -9.01
N HIS A 536 14.48 4.34 -9.31
CA HIS A 536 14.46 4.93 -10.66
C HIS A 536 15.78 5.57 -11.06
N CYS A 537 16.74 5.72 -10.15
CA CYS A 537 18.10 6.12 -10.51
C CYS A 537 18.92 4.98 -11.15
N TYR A 538 18.36 3.81 -11.34
CA TYR A 538 19.00 2.66 -11.97
C TYR A 538 18.00 1.92 -12.86
N LYS A 539 18.41 1.49 -14.04
CA LYS A 539 17.57 0.70 -14.92
C LYS A 539 17.51 -0.75 -14.44
N TRP A 540 16.43 -1.09 -13.80
CA TRP A 540 16.15 -2.44 -13.35
C TRP A 540 15.84 -3.33 -14.55
N ARG A 541 16.63 -4.35 -14.74
CA ARG A 541 16.47 -5.32 -15.83
C ARG A 541 16.07 -6.69 -15.31
N ALA A 542 16.42 -6.98 -14.05
CA ALA A 542 16.02 -8.18 -13.31
C ALA A 542 16.03 -7.90 -11.81
N GLY A 543 15.24 -8.64 -11.03
CA GLY A 543 15.26 -8.60 -9.58
C GLY A 543 16.62 -9.06 -8.99
N ASN A 544 16.91 -8.64 -7.76
CA ASN A 544 17.96 -9.20 -6.89
C ASN A 544 19.44 -9.16 -7.31
N THR A 545 19.93 -8.09 -7.91
CA THR A 545 21.38 -7.87 -8.04
C THR A 545 21.98 -7.30 -6.74
N LYS A 546 23.30 -7.50 -6.51
CA LYS A 546 24.02 -6.87 -5.38
C LYS A 546 23.85 -5.35 -5.37
N LEU A 547 23.76 -4.73 -6.55
CA LEU A 547 23.57 -3.29 -6.69
C LEU A 547 22.23 -2.83 -6.13
N ILE A 548 21.18 -3.61 -6.34
CA ILE A 548 19.82 -3.37 -5.84
C ILE A 548 19.77 -3.40 -4.30
N LYS A 549 20.40 -4.42 -3.70
CA LYS A 549 20.49 -4.50 -2.23
C LYS A 549 21.25 -3.31 -1.67
N MET A 550 22.36 -2.93 -2.30
CA MET A 550 23.15 -1.76 -1.91
C MET A 550 22.33 -0.46 -2.01
N LEU A 551 21.50 -0.30 -3.05
CA LEU A 551 20.63 0.88 -3.20
C LEU A 551 19.55 0.97 -2.13
N ALA A 552 19.03 -0.16 -1.65
CA ALA A 552 18.02 -0.18 -0.60
C ALA A 552 18.51 0.51 0.69
N ASP A 553 19.81 0.33 1.02
CA ASP A 553 20.41 0.85 2.26
C ASP A 553 20.89 2.32 2.15
N LYS A 554 20.88 2.91 0.95
CA LYS A 554 21.33 4.30 0.77
C LYS A 554 20.36 5.30 1.38
N PRO A 555 20.85 6.33 2.09
CA PRO A 555 20.02 7.43 2.57
C PRO A 555 19.27 8.14 1.44
N PHE A 556 18.04 8.52 1.71
CA PHE A 556 17.14 9.08 0.70
C PHE A 556 16.25 10.18 1.28
N ILE A 557 16.22 11.34 0.61
CA ILE A 557 15.22 12.38 0.80
C ILE A 557 14.24 12.31 -0.35
N PHE A 558 12.97 12.06 -0.04
CA PHE A 558 11.90 12.06 -1.01
C PHE A 558 11.26 13.44 -1.08
N LEU A 559 11.38 14.10 -2.24
CA LEU A 559 10.92 15.48 -2.46
C LEU A 559 9.46 15.56 -2.93
N GLN A 560 8.84 14.43 -3.21
CA GLN A 560 7.53 14.30 -3.86
C GLN A 560 7.44 14.88 -5.29
N HIS A 561 6.47 14.39 -6.05
CA HIS A 561 6.07 14.98 -7.34
C HIS A 561 5.09 16.13 -7.15
N GLY A 562 4.25 16.04 -6.14
CA GLY A 562 3.20 16.98 -5.80
C GLY A 562 2.59 16.60 -4.47
N VAL A 563 1.81 17.48 -3.89
CA VAL A 563 1.19 17.31 -2.57
C VAL A 563 0.32 16.06 -2.52
N ILE A 564 0.45 15.28 -1.47
CA ILE A 564 -0.33 14.08 -1.22
C ILE A 564 -1.65 14.48 -0.58
N GLY A 565 -2.73 14.25 -1.28
CA GLY A 565 -4.08 14.56 -0.80
C GLY A 565 -5.14 13.79 -1.58
N PHE A 566 -5.25 14.05 -2.86
CA PHE A 566 -6.33 13.58 -3.72
C PHE A 566 -6.22 12.13 -4.17
N LYS A 567 -5.09 11.48 -3.97
CA LYS A 567 -4.86 10.11 -4.43
C LYS A 567 -4.20 9.26 -3.36
N LYS A 568 -4.77 8.09 -3.05
CA LYS A 568 -4.15 7.12 -2.15
C LYS A 568 -2.96 6.43 -2.81
N VAL A 569 -1.76 6.61 -2.21
CA VAL A 569 -0.47 6.09 -2.70
C VAL A 569 0.41 5.53 -1.58
N ASP A 570 -0.17 5.30 -0.40
CA ASP A 570 0.53 4.74 0.76
C ASP A 570 1.08 3.33 0.50
N ASN A 571 0.46 2.57 -0.39
CA ASN A 571 0.95 1.26 -0.86
C ASN A 571 2.25 1.34 -1.70
N ILE A 572 2.63 2.54 -2.18
CA ILE A 572 3.84 2.76 -2.99
C ILE A 572 4.96 3.38 -2.15
N TYR A 573 4.63 4.42 -1.37
CA TYR A 573 5.60 5.24 -0.66
C TYR A 573 5.60 5.05 0.86
N GLY A 574 4.77 4.15 1.40
CA GLY A 574 4.71 3.85 2.82
C GLY A 574 6.05 3.32 3.37
N LYS A 575 6.33 3.62 4.64
CA LYS A 575 7.59 3.27 5.34
C LYS A 575 7.93 1.77 5.29
N LYS A 576 6.93 0.90 5.27
CA LYS A 576 7.10 -0.56 5.18
C LYS A 576 7.51 -1.07 3.80
N PHE A 577 7.46 -0.23 2.77
CA PHE A 577 7.77 -0.62 1.40
C PHE A 577 9.22 -0.29 1.01
N VAL A 578 9.65 -0.85 -0.11
CA VAL A 578 11.05 -0.75 -0.59
C VAL A 578 11.45 0.69 -0.97
N ASN A 579 10.48 1.55 -1.24
CA ASN A 579 10.69 2.97 -1.58
C ASN A 579 10.83 3.89 -0.34
N ARG A 580 10.95 3.31 0.83
CA ARG A 580 11.12 4.03 2.09
C ARG A 580 12.14 5.16 1.98
N ALA A 581 11.73 6.35 2.39
CA ALA A 581 12.59 7.52 2.55
C ALA A 581 13.14 7.63 3.99
N ASN A 582 14.28 8.27 4.17
CA ASN A 582 14.79 8.66 5.48
C ASN A 582 14.23 10.02 5.90
N LYS A 583 13.95 10.88 4.91
CA LYS A 583 13.23 12.13 5.10
C LYS A 583 12.18 12.27 4.01
N PHE A 584 10.96 12.57 4.42
CA PHE A 584 9.81 12.77 3.56
C PHE A 584 9.40 14.24 3.59
N VAL A 585 9.54 14.94 2.46
CA VAL A 585 9.18 16.35 2.34
C VAL A 585 7.66 16.47 2.26
N VAL A 586 7.08 17.39 3.02
CA VAL A 586 5.65 17.74 2.97
C VAL A 586 5.46 19.26 2.95
N SER A 587 4.28 19.70 2.51
CA SER A 587 3.95 21.10 2.26
C SER A 587 3.27 21.79 3.44
N SER A 588 2.54 21.04 4.24
CA SER A 588 1.69 21.58 5.32
C SER A 588 1.59 20.61 6.50
N GLU A 589 1.03 21.06 7.61
CA GLU A 589 0.77 20.20 8.75
C GLU A 589 -0.30 19.15 8.43
N GLY A 590 -1.32 19.50 7.64
CA GLY A 590 -2.33 18.52 7.20
C GLY A 590 -1.71 17.40 6.35
N GLU A 591 -0.79 17.70 5.43
CA GLU A 591 -0.07 16.68 4.68
C GLU A 591 0.85 15.85 5.60
N LYS A 592 1.48 16.47 6.60
CA LYS A 592 2.25 15.76 7.62
C LYS A 592 1.42 14.72 8.35
N GLU A 593 0.19 15.07 8.75
CA GLU A 593 -0.74 14.14 9.39
C GLU A 593 -1.10 12.97 8.48
N ILE A 594 -1.37 13.24 7.19
CA ILE A 594 -1.65 12.19 6.20
C ILE A 594 -0.46 11.22 6.11
N VAL A 595 0.76 11.73 5.98
CA VAL A 595 1.98 10.91 5.85
C VAL A 595 2.27 10.13 7.14
N SER A 596 2.13 10.73 8.30
CA SER A 596 2.29 10.04 9.58
C SER A 596 1.26 8.91 9.72
N LYS A 597 -0.02 9.21 9.51
CA LYS A 597 -1.13 8.30 9.77
C LYS A 597 -1.22 7.14 8.76
N HIS A 598 -1.06 7.43 7.48
CA HIS A 598 -1.31 6.44 6.42
C HIS A 598 -0.04 5.80 5.89
N PHE A 599 1.09 6.50 5.88
CA PHE A 599 2.36 5.99 5.37
C PHE A 599 3.25 5.41 6.47
N GLY A 600 2.96 5.70 7.74
CA GLY A 600 3.65 5.14 8.90
C GLY A 600 5.04 5.74 9.14
N TYR A 601 5.29 6.96 8.70
CA TYR A 601 6.52 7.70 9.02
C TYR A 601 6.40 8.38 10.38
N ASP A 602 7.51 8.40 11.11
CA ASP A 602 7.62 9.11 12.39
C ASP A 602 7.82 10.62 12.14
N ASP A 603 7.46 11.43 13.11
CA ASP A 603 7.53 12.90 13.01
C ASP A 603 8.92 13.41 12.63
N GLU A 604 9.98 12.76 13.10
CA GLU A 604 11.37 13.11 12.79
C GLU A 604 11.76 12.77 11.34
N GLU A 605 11.08 11.83 10.69
CA GLU A 605 11.29 11.44 9.31
C GLU A 605 10.54 12.35 8.33
N ILE A 606 9.49 13.05 8.81
CA ILE A 606 8.69 13.99 8.01
C ILE A 606 9.25 15.41 8.17
N ILE A 607 9.51 16.08 7.07
CA ILE A 607 10.02 17.45 7.09
C ILE A 607 9.05 18.40 6.39
N THR A 608 8.42 19.26 7.16
CA THR A 608 7.49 20.28 6.63
C THR A 608 8.27 21.48 6.13
N THR A 609 8.60 21.47 4.83
CA THR A 609 9.45 22.51 4.22
C THR A 609 8.76 23.23 3.07
N GLY A 610 7.70 22.67 2.50
CA GLY A 610 7.19 23.03 1.19
C GLY A 610 7.98 22.40 0.04
N LEU A 611 7.46 22.46 -1.17
CA LEU A 611 8.09 21.86 -2.34
C LEU A 611 9.19 22.77 -2.93
N ALA A 612 10.28 22.16 -3.39
CA ALA A 612 11.45 22.90 -3.89
C ALA A 612 11.12 23.78 -5.10
N ARG A 613 10.21 23.34 -5.99
CA ARG A 613 9.82 24.10 -7.19
C ARG A 613 9.01 25.35 -6.86
N TRP A 614 8.33 25.41 -5.74
CA TRP A 614 7.54 26.57 -5.34
C TRP A 614 8.36 27.86 -5.13
N ASP A 615 9.64 27.71 -4.84
CA ASP A 615 10.53 28.87 -4.74
C ASP A 615 10.78 29.60 -6.07
N VAL A 616 10.43 28.96 -7.21
CA VAL A 616 10.63 29.52 -8.56
C VAL A 616 9.34 29.74 -9.33
N LEU A 617 8.21 29.31 -8.78
CA LEU A 617 6.91 29.58 -9.38
C LEU A 617 6.54 31.06 -9.20
N GLU A 618 6.16 31.68 -10.30
CA GLU A 618 5.69 33.07 -10.35
C GLU A 618 4.42 33.13 -11.20
N SER A 619 3.52 34.01 -10.81
CA SER A 619 2.30 34.24 -11.57
C SER A 619 2.61 35.23 -12.68
N GLU A 620 2.63 34.76 -13.92
CA GLU A 620 2.88 35.55 -15.14
C GLU A 620 1.81 35.22 -16.19
N PRO A 621 0.53 35.61 -15.95
CA PRO A 621 -0.56 35.25 -16.86
C PRO A 621 -0.33 35.82 -18.25
N ASP A 622 -0.73 35.04 -19.26
CA ASP A 622 -0.71 35.48 -20.66
C ASP A 622 -1.73 36.62 -20.92
N ASP A 623 -1.44 37.43 -21.90
CA ASP A 623 -2.39 38.37 -22.52
C ASP A 623 -2.48 38.04 -24.02
N PRO A 624 -3.62 37.57 -24.52
CA PRO A 624 -4.91 37.35 -23.82
C PRO A 624 -4.85 36.21 -22.79
N PRO A 625 -5.78 36.25 -21.78
CA PRO A 625 -5.83 35.27 -20.72
C PRO A 625 -5.90 33.83 -21.23
N MET A 626 -5.22 32.92 -20.51
CA MET A 626 -5.15 31.50 -20.85
C MET A 626 -5.71 30.65 -19.74
N ILE A 627 -6.64 29.77 -20.06
CA ILE A 627 -7.12 28.69 -19.20
C ILE A 627 -6.28 27.45 -19.48
N PHE A 628 -5.71 26.86 -18.44
CA PHE A 628 -5.00 25.59 -18.57
C PHE A 628 -5.83 24.46 -17.96
N TYR A 629 -6.24 23.49 -18.79
CA TYR A 629 -7.00 22.33 -18.37
C TYR A 629 -6.15 21.06 -18.46
N MET A 630 -5.95 20.40 -17.32
CA MET A 630 -5.18 19.18 -17.22
C MET A 630 -5.89 18.11 -16.38
N PRO A 631 -6.72 17.25 -17.01
CA PRO A 631 -7.38 16.16 -16.32
C PRO A 631 -6.40 15.04 -15.95
N THR A 632 -6.70 14.34 -14.87
CA THR A 632 -5.93 13.14 -14.48
C THR A 632 -6.43 11.92 -15.24
N TRP A 633 -5.55 10.96 -15.41
CA TRP A 633 -5.91 9.70 -16.04
C TRP A 633 -6.58 8.75 -15.04
N ARG A 634 -7.33 7.76 -15.57
CA ARG A 634 -8.00 6.74 -14.77
C ARG A 634 -7.35 5.38 -14.98
N ASN A 635 -6.97 4.71 -13.89
CA ASN A 635 -6.35 3.38 -13.94
C ASN A 635 -7.25 2.36 -14.66
N TRP A 636 -8.54 2.43 -14.44
CA TRP A 636 -9.54 1.51 -14.99
C TRP A 636 -9.89 1.76 -16.46
N ILE A 637 -9.35 2.81 -17.08
CA ILE A 637 -9.53 3.12 -18.51
C ILE A 637 -8.27 2.78 -19.32
N TYR A 638 -7.10 2.73 -18.67
CA TYR A 638 -5.82 2.57 -19.36
C TYR A 638 -5.72 1.27 -20.17
N GLU A 639 -6.38 0.21 -19.72
CA GLU A 639 -6.33 -1.12 -20.34
C GLU A 639 -7.57 -1.44 -21.18
N THR A 640 -8.49 -0.49 -21.37
CA THR A 640 -9.68 -0.67 -22.21
C THR A 640 -9.30 -0.60 -23.69
N ASN A 641 -10.12 -1.23 -24.53
CA ASN A 641 -10.08 -1.01 -25.97
C ASN A 641 -10.78 0.29 -26.34
N GLU A 642 -10.74 0.64 -27.64
CA GLU A 642 -11.33 1.88 -28.15
C GLU A 642 -12.85 1.93 -27.96
N GLU A 643 -13.55 0.82 -28.18
CA GLU A 643 -15.01 0.74 -28.01
C GLU A 643 -15.41 0.99 -26.55
N GLU A 644 -14.76 0.32 -25.62
CA GLU A 644 -14.97 0.52 -24.18
C GLU A 644 -14.62 1.95 -23.73
N PHE A 645 -13.59 2.55 -24.34
CA PHE A 645 -13.22 3.95 -24.07
C PHE A 645 -14.30 4.92 -24.52
N LEU A 646 -14.83 4.75 -25.73
CA LEU A 646 -15.90 5.61 -26.29
C LEU A 646 -17.21 5.54 -25.48
N GLU A 647 -17.47 4.44 -24.79
CA GLU A 647 -18.62 4.30 -23.90
C GLU A 647 -18.38 4.86 -22.49
N SER A 648 -17.14 5.16 -22.12
CA SER A 648 -16.78 5.59 -20.79
C SER A 648 -17.34 6.97 -20.41
N ASP A 649 -17.62 7.15 -19.10
CA ASP A 649 -18.03 8.45 -18.56
C ASP A 649 -16.96 9.51 -18.82
N TYR A 650 -15.68 9.10 -18.83
CA TYR A 650 -14.55 9.96 -19.12
C TYR A 650 -14.60 10.53 -20.55
N PHE A 651 -14.80 9.66 -21.55
CA PHE A 651 -14.91 10.12 -22.94
C PHE A 651 -16.12 11.03 -23.14
N LYS A 652 -17.27 10.68 -22.57
CA LYS A 652 -18.51 11.46 -22.68
C LYS A 652 -18.33 12.85 -22.09
N ALA A 653 -17.80 12.95 -20.86
CA ALA A 653 -17.61 14.23 -20.18
C ALA A 653 -16.65 15.16 -20.95
N PHE A 654 -15.51 14.64 -21.45
CA PHE A 654 -14.57 15.49 -22.17
C PHE A 654 -14.98 15.79 -23.62
N SER A 655 -15.68 14.87 -24.29
CA SER A 655 -16.26 15.16 -25.61
C SER A 655 -17.33 16.23 -25.53
N GLU A 656 -18.17 16.26 -24.51
CA GLU A 656 -19.14 17.29 -24.24
C GLU A 656 -18.48 18.67 -24.05
N ILE A 657 -17.40 18.74 -23.29
CA ILE A 657 -16.64 19.99 -23.07
C ILE A 657 -16.00 20.49 -24.38
N LEU A 658 -15.28 19.60 -25.08
CA LEU A 658 -14.51 19.96 -26.28
C LEU A 658 -15.40 20.31 -27.48
N GLY A 659 -16.60 19.73 -27.54
CA GLY A 659 -17.62 20.04 -28.54
C GLY A 659 -18.64 21.10 -28.13
N SER A 660 -18.43 21.78 -27.00
CA SER A 660 -19.40 22.73 -26.43
C SER A 660 -19.44 24.09 -27.14
N ASP A 661 -20.56 24.40 -27.79
CA ASP A 661 -20.82 25.74 -28.32
C ASP A 661 -20.83 26.80 -27.22
N ARG A 662 -21.44 26.49 -26.07
CA ARG A 662 -21.53 27.41 -24.93
C ARG A 662 -20.14 27.77 -24.35
N LEU A 663 -19.23 26.80 -24.23
CA LEU A 663 -17.87 27.07 -23.84
C LEU A 663 -17.14 27.89 -24.88
N ASN A 664 -17.31 27.55 -26.18
CA ASN A 664 -16.69 28.27 -27.28
C ASN A 664 -17.12 29.72 -27.32
N GLU A 665 -18.43 30.00 -27.22
CA GLU A 665 -18.97 31.36 -27.16
C GLU A 665 -18.39 32.14 -25.97
N LEU A 666 -18.28 31.52 -24.81
CA LEU A 666 -17.71 32.13 -23.62
C LEU A 666 -16.22 32.51 -23.82
N LEU A 667 -15.44 31.63 -24.42
CA LEU A 667 -14.01 31.87 -24.71
C LEU A 667 -13.83 32.97 -25.76
N VAL A 668 -14.59 32.92 -26.86
CA VAL A 668 -14.53 33.91 -27.96
C VAL A 668 -14.94 35.28 -27.45
N LYS A 669 -16.09 35.37 -26.77
CA LYS A 669 -16.62 36.63 -26.22
C LYS A 669 -15.62 37.37 -25.33
N ASN A 670 -14.87 36.63 -24.52
CA ASN A 670 -13.93 37.19 -23.56
C ASN A 670 -12.47 37.20 -24.07
N ASN A 671 -12.23 36.81 -25.31
CA ASN A 671 -10.89 36.72 -25.93
C ASN A 671 -9.93 35.83 -25.07
N ILE A 672 -10.37 34.66 -24.67
CA ILE A 672 -9.63 33.72 -23.82
C ILE A 672 -9.19 32.53 -24.65
N ASN A 673 -7.95 32.09 -24.43
CA ASN A 673 -7.44 30.82 -24.97
C ASN A 673 -7.52 29.72 -23.92
N MET A 674 -7.79 28.48 -24.36
CA MET A 674 -7.73 27.31 -23.51
C MET A 674 -6.71 26.29 -24.03
N ILE A 675 -5.81 25.84 -23.17
CA ILE A 675 -4.91 24.73 -23.47
C ILE A 675 -5.42 23.52 -22.74
N PHE A 676 -5.76 22.47 -23.49
CA PHE A 676 -6.23 21.21 -22.96
C PHE A 676 -5.12 20.17 -23.08
N CYS A 677 -4.63 19.62 -21.95
CA CYS A 677 -3.50 18.72 -21.90
C CYS A 677 -3.87 17.40 -21.23
N PHE A 678 -4.07 16.37 -22.03
CA PHE A 678 -4.28 15.02 -21.51
C PHE A 678 -3.01 14.38 -21.00
N HIS A 679 -3.16 13.51 -20.01
CA HIS A 679 -2.05 12.71 -19.49
C HIS A 679 -1.48 11.77 -20.57
N PRO A 680 -0.15 11.53 -20.66
CA PRO A 680 0.48 10.70 -21.71
C PRO A 680 -0.09 9.29 -21.87
N LYS A 681 -0.67 8.73 -20.82
CA LYS A 681 -1.32 7.40 -20.86
C LYS A 681 -2.60 7.38 -21.72
N PHE A 682 -3.19 8.53 -22.05
CA PHE A 682 -4.31 8.63 -23.00
C PHE A 682 -3.91 8.77 -24.45
N ARG A 683 -2.62 8.75 -24.76
CA ARG A 683 -2.10 8.93 -26.12
C ARG A 683 -2.80 8.07 -27.17
N GLN A 684 -3.09 6.81 -26.82
CA GLN A 684 -3.78 5.88 -27.72
C GLN A 684 -5.21 6.31 -28.08
N PHE A 685 -5.85 7.15 -27.27
CA PHE A 685 -7.23 7.60 -27.45
C PHE A 685 -7.36 9.06 -27.88
N LEU A 686 -6.24 9.80 -28.02
CA LEU A 686 -6.29 11.23 -28.39
C LEU A 686 -6.97 11.48 -29.74
N HIS A 687 -6.86 10.54 -30.67
CA HIS A 687 -7.50 10.64 -31.98
C HIS A 687 -9.03 10.57 -31.93
N CYS A 688 -9.59 10.04 -30.83
CA CYS A 688 -11.04 10.00 -30.60
C CYS A 688 -11.61 11.37 -30.15
N MET A 689 -10.75 12.26 -29.63
CA MET A 689 -11.15 13.56 -29.12
C MET A 689 -11.17 14.60 -30.24
N LYS A 690 -12.31 15.23 -30.45
CA LYS A 690 -12.46 16.29 -31.44
C LYS A 690 -12.60 17.62 -30.74
N VAL A 691 -12.00 18.65 -31.33
CA VAL A 691 -12.07 20.03 -30.86
C VAL A 691 -12.67 20.89 -31.98
N ASP A 692 -13.78 21.52 -31.69
CA ASP A 692 -14.49 22.32 -32.67
C ASP A 692 -14.33 23.84 -32.43
N SER A 693 -13.53 24.25 -31.46
CA SER A 693 -13.29 25.65 -31.09
C SER A 693 -11.90 26.13 -31.53
N PRO A 694 -11.79 27.31 -32.15
CA PRO A 694 -10.52 27.92 -32.51
C PRO A 694 -9.71 28.38 -31.28
N ASN A 695 -10.39 28.60 -30.15
CA ASN A 695 -9.78 29.06 -28.91
C ASN A 695 -9.29 27.90 -28.01
N ILE A 696 -9.61 26.65 -28.35
CA ILE A 696 -9.16 25.47 -27.61
C ILE A 696 -8.03 24.77 -28.36
N LYS A 697 -6.86 24.67 -27.72
CA LYS A 697 -5.71 23.97 -28.29
C LYS A 697 -5.47 22.69 -27.49
N MET A 698 -5.45 21.57 -28.19
CA MET A 698 -4.95 20.30 -27.61
C MET A 698 -3.43 20.34 -27.52
N ALA A 699 -2.92 19.95 -26.37
CA ALA A 699 -1.51 19.90 -26.09
C ALA A 699 -1.09 18.52 -25.57
N SER A 700 0.10 18.08 -25.90
CA SER A 700 0.66 16.80 -25.46
C SER A 700 2.01 16.99 -24.81
N TYR A 701 2.33 16.15 -23.83
CA TYR A 701 3.68 16.08 -23.24
C TYR A 701 4.76 15.75 -24.29
N ASP A 702 4.38 15.10 -25.38
CA ASP A 702 5.29 14.77 -26.47
C ASP A 702 5.72 15.99 -27.31
N ASP A 703 4.94 17.07 -27.24
CA ASP A 703 5.25 18.34 -27.90
C ASP A 703 6.35 19.13 -27.13
N GLY A 704 6.96 18.53 -26.10
CA GLY A 704 7.98 19.18 -25.30
C GLY A 704 7.43 20.22 -24.30
N ILE A 705 6.17 20.14 -23.95
CA ILE A 705 5.50 21.09 -23.07
C ILE A 705 6.12 21.05 -21.67
N ASN A 706 6.42 22.23 -21.16
CA ASN A 706 6.78 22.44 -19.77
C ASN A 706 5.50 22.81 -18.97
N VAL A 707 4.99 21.84 -18.21
CA VAL A 707 3.76 22.04 -17.41
C VAL A 707 3.91 23.21 -16.44
N ASN A 708 5.08 23.38 -15.80
CA ASN A 708 5.29 24.47 -14.86
C ASN A 708 5.19 25.85 -15.55
N GLU A 709 5.66 25.98 -16.80
CA GLU A 709 5.51 27.22 -17.58
C GLU A 709 4.03 27.50 -17.86
N LEU A 710 3.25 26.49 -18.23
CA LEU A 710 1.82 26.67 -18.46
C LEU A 710 1.08 27.03 -17.17
N LEU A 711 1.45 26.44 -16.02
CA LEU A 711 0.88 26.81 -14.72
C LEU A 711 1.22 28.24 -14.32
N MET A 712 2.43 28.74 -14.64
CA MET A 712 2.81 30.14 -14.41
C MET A 712 2.07 31.11 -15.32
N ARG A 713 1.84 30.70 -16.58
CA ARG A 713 1.21 31.55 -17.61
C ARG A 713 -0.32 31.52 -17.59
N CYS A 714 -0.94 30.48 -17.03
CA CYS A 714 -2.40 30.43 -16.98
C CYS A 714 -2.98 31.49 -16.05
N SER A 715 -4.16 31.99 -16.39
CA SER A 715 -4.97 32.82 -15.51
C SER A 715 -5.86 32.01 -14.59
N MET A 716 -6.24 30.79 -15.01
CA MET A 716 -7.01 29.82 -14.26
C MET A 716 -6.58 28.41 -14.62
N PHE A 717 -6.64 27.51 -13.66
CA PHE A 717 -6.35 26.09 -13.84
C PHE A 717 -7.59 25.25 -13.63
N ILE A 718 -7.85 24.34 -14.55
CA ILE A 718 -8.93 23.37 -14.43
C ILE A 718 -8.33 21.97 -14.34
N THR A 719 -8.82 21.21 -13.41
CA THR A 719 -8.45 19.80 -13.24
C THR A 719 -9.58 19.02 -12.57
N ASP A 720 -9.34 17.76 -12.28
CA ASP A 720 -10.25 16.91 -11.51
C ASP A 720 -9.61 16.51 -10.16
N TYR A 721 -8.47 15.79 -10.18
CA TYR A 721 -7.79 15.24 -8.99
C TYR A 721 -6.27 15.45 -9.05
N SER A 722 -5.80 16.43 -9.82
CA SER A 722 -4.37 16.66 -9.98
C SER A 722 -3.76 17.45 -8.83
N SER A 723 -2.64 16.97 -8.30
CA SER A 723 -1.84 17.70 -7.32
C SER A 723 -1.20 18.98 -7.87
N ALA A 724 -1.21 19.21 -9.18
CA ALA A 724 -0.76 20.48 -9.77
C ALA A 724 -1.64 21.67 -9.35
N SER A 725 -2.85 21.42 -8.88
CA SER A 725 -3.73 22.45 -8.29
C SER A 725 -3.08 23.18 -7.10
N TRP A 726 -2.26 22.49 -6.28
CA TRP A 726 -1.50 23.15 -5.21
C TRP A 726 -0.43 24.11 -5.74
N ASP A 727 0.18 23.81 -6.89
CA ASP A 727 1.15 24.74 -7.53
C ASP A 727 0.46 26.04 -7.95
N VAL A 728 -0.75 25.92 -8.48
CA VAL A 728 -1.57 27.06 -8.90
C VAL A 728 -2.10 27.87 -7.70
N ALA A 729 -2.59 27.15 -6.69
CA ALA A 729 -3.03 27.79 -5.44
C ALA A 729 -1.87 28.49 -4.70
N TYR A 730 -0.63 27.97 -4.81
CA TYR A 730 0.56 28.64 -4.27
C TYR A 730 0.86 29.98 -4.98
N MET A 731 0.42 30.14 -6.22
CA MET A 731 0.51 31.37 -7.01
C MET A 731 -0.71 32.29 -6.89
N ASP A 732 -1.67 31.97 -5.98
CA ASP A 732 -2.93 32.70 -5.78
C ASP A 732 -3.79 32.82 -7.06
N LYS A 733 -3.88 31.73 -7.83
CA LYS A 733 -4.72 31.67 -9.01
C LYS A 733 -5.93 30.77 -8.80
N PRO A 734 -7.06 31.03 -9.46
CA PRO A 734 -8.25 30.20 -9.36
C PRO A 734 -8.03 28.77 -9.86
N VAL A 735 -8.63 27.81 -9.14
CA VAL A 735 -8.67 26.41 -9.50
C VAL A 735 -10.11 25.93 -9.56
N ILE A 736 -10.47 25.24 -10.64
CA ILE A 736 -11.76 24.55 -10.76
C ILE A 736 -11.50 23.05 -10.78
N PHE A 737 -12.21 22.32 -9.92
CA PHE A 737 -12.19 20.85 -9.85
C PHE A 737 -13.42 20.29 -10.53
N TYR A 738 -13.26 19.76 -11.74
CA TYR A 738 -14.35 19.10 -12.47
C TYR A 738 -14.40 17.62 -12.14
N GLN A 739 -15.28 17.23 -11.21
CA GLN A 739 -15.34 15.91 -10.60
C GLN A 739 -16.58 15.12 -11.07
N PHE A 740 -16.78 14.97 -12.37
CA PHE A 740 -17.91 14.29 -13.01
C PHE A 740 -18.04 12.80 -12.62
N ASP A 741 -16.97 12.16 -12.16
CA ASP A 741 -16.92 10.74 -11.79
C ASP A 741 -16.53 10.52 -10.32
N TYR A 742 -16.89 11.45 -9.44
CA TYR A 742 -16.41 11.50 -8.06
C TYR A 742 -16.63 10.18 -7.28
N GLU A 743 -17.83 9.61 -7.29
CA GLU A 743 -18.15 8.38 -6.57
C GLU A 743 -17.27 7.21 -7.06
N LYS A 744 -17.16 7.05 -8.37
CA LYS A 744 -16.33 6.03 -9.01
C LYS A 744 -14.85 6.22 -8.70
N TYR A 745 -14.37 7.46 -8.67
CA TYR A 745 -13.00 7.77 -8.28
C TYR A 745 -12.75 7.41 -6.83
N MET A 746 -13.67 7.73 -5.92
CA MET A 746 -13.54 7.40 -4.50
C MET A 746 -13.56 5.89 -4.25
N GLU A 747 -14.38 5.15 -4.99
CA GLU A 747 -14.42 3.68 -4.92
C GLU A 747 -13.11 3.04 -5.41
N LYS A 748 -12.63 3.45 -6.60
CA LYS A 748 -11.50 2.79 -7.29
C LYS A 748 -10.13 3.28 -6.83
N GLN A 749 -9.97 4.55 -6.55
CA GLN A 749 -8.69 5.19 -6.21
C GLN A 749 -8.65 5.69 -4.77
N GLY A 750 -9.69 6.37 -4.32
CA GLY A 750 -9.81 7.01 -3.01
C GLY A 750 -8.91 8.24 -2.83
N SER A 751 -9.27 9.05 -1.84
CA SER A 751 -8.56 10.26 -1.41
C SER A 751 -8.24 10.19 0.08
N TYR A 752 -7.25 10.96 0.54
CA TYR A 752 -6.99 11.21 1.96
C TYR A 752 -7.75 12.42 2.47
N ILE A 753 -8.18 13.30 1.58
CA ILE A 753 -8.92 14.53 1.86
C ILE A 753 -10.38 14.29 1.49
N ASP A 754 -11.28 14.84 2.27
CA ASP A 754 -12.69 14.96 1.90
C ASP A 754 -12.82 16.02 0.78
N MET A 755 -12.86 15.52 -0.45
CA MET A 755 -12.91 16.38 -1.63
C MET A 755 -14.30 16.95 -1.92
N GLU A 756 -15.31 16.51 -1.22
CA GLU A 756 -16.65 17.04 -1.34
C GLU A 756 -16.81 18.38 -0.60
N ASN A 757 -16.21 18.46 0.61
CA ASN A 757 -16.39 19.58 1.50
C ASN A 757 -15.13 20.43 1.74
N ASN A 758 -13.95 19.92 1.36
CA ASN A 758 -12.67 20.52 1.74
C ASN A 758 -11.69 20.72 0.57
N VAL A 759 -12.19 21.00 -0.64
CA VAL A 759 -11.32 21.47 -1.72
C VAL A 759 -11.07 22.98 -1.56
N PHE A 760 -9.87 23.39 -1.96
CA PHE A 760 -9.43 24.79 -1.86
C PHE A 760 -9.71 25.62 -3.11
N GLY A 761 -10.51 25.10 -4.04
CA GLY A 761 -10.96 25.75 -5.26
C GLY A 761 -12.45 25.48 -5.45
N ARG A 762 -12.95 25.87 -6.60
CA ARG A 762 -14.34 25.68 -6.98
C ARG A 762 -14.58 24.25 -7.44
N ARG A 763 -15.72 23.69 -7.13
CA ARG A 763 -16.09 22.31 -7.47
C ARG A 763 -17.24 22.29 -8.45
N ALA A 764 -17.07 21.59 -9.56
CA ALA A 764 -18.12 21.32 -10.53
C ALA A 764 -18.29 19.78 -10.64
N VAL A 765 -19.52 19.30 -10.60
CA VAL A 765 -19.84 17.87 -10.66
C VAL A 765 -20.47 17.44 -11.97
N ASP A 766 -21.02 18.41 -12.69
CA ASP A 766 -21.59 18.21 -14.03
C ASP A 766 -21.20 19.33 -15.00
N TYR A 767 -21.61 19.18 -16.24
CA TYR A 767 -21.29 20.14 -17.30
C TYR A 767 -21.86 21.54 -17.04
N ASN A 768 -23.04 21.68 -16.46
CA ASN A 768 -23.66 22.99 -16.21
C ASN A 768 -22.92 23.73 -15.11
N ASP A 769 -22.62 23.05 -14.01
CA ASP A 769 -21.76 23.57 -12.94
C ASP A 769 -20.41 23.99 -13.50
N PHE A 770 -19.80 23.17 -14.37
CA PHE A 770 -18.49 23.42 -14.97
C PHE A 770 -18.49 24.74 -15.77
N ILE A 771 -19.49 24.97 -16.62
CA ILE A 771 -19.60 26.22 -17.39
C ILE A 771 -19.91 27.42 -16.47
N GLN A 772 -20.73 27.24 -15.46
CA GLN A 772 -21.06 28.30 -14.51
C GLN A 772 -19.82 28.74 -13.74
N GLU A 773 -19.05 27.81 -13.18
CA GLU A 773 -17.84 28.14 -12.43
C GLU A 773 -16.78 28.84 -13.29
N ILE A 774 -16.64 28.46 -14.56
CA ILE A 774 -15.76 29.17 -15.52
C ILE A 774 -16.26 30.61 -15.74
N SER A 775 -17.57 30.79 -15.96
CA SER A 775 -18.17 32.12 -16.19
C SER A 775 -17.93 33.01 -14.96
N ASP A 776 -18.16 32.50 -13.77
CA ASP A 776 -18.02 33.26 -12.53
C ASP A 776 -16.57 33.71 -12.30
N VAL A 777 -15.57 32.84 -12.59
CA VAL A 777 -14.16 33.21 -12.52
C VAL A 777 -13.77 34.25 -13.55
N ILE A 778 -14.27 34.15 -14.76
CA ILE A 778 -14.03 35.14 -15.82
C ILE A 778 -14.67 36.50 -15.45
N GLU A 779 -15.91 36.52 -14.97
CA GLU A 779 -16.61 37.73 -14.55
C GLU A 779 -15.92 38.41 -13.35
N ASN A 780 -15.29 37.63 -12.50
CA ASN A 780 -14.46 38.13 -11.36
C ASN A 780 -13.04 38.52 -11.78
N GLY A 781 -12.70 38.56 -13.07
CA GLY A 781 -11.37 38.93 -13.58
C GLY A 781 -10.25 37.98 -13.20
N PHE A 782 -10.53 36.70 -12.97
CA PHE A 782 -9.59 35.67 -12.50
C PHE A 782 -9.02 35.92 -11.13
N GLU A 783 -9.68 36.72 -10.30
CA GLU A 783 -9.26 36.91 -8.90
C GLU A 783 -9.90 35.88 -7.96
N LEU A 784 -9.16 35.51 -6.93
CA LEU A 784 -9.69 34.66 -5.86
C LEU A 784 -10.68 35.43 -4.98
N SER A 785 -11.78 34.79 -4.63
CA SER A 785 -12.65 35.28 -3.54
C SER A 785 -11.92 35.25 -2.19
N GLU A 786 -12.45 35.98 -1.22
CA GLU A 786 -11.90 35.94 0.14
C GLU A 786 -12.03 34.54 0.78
N GLU A 787 -13.04 33.78 0.42
CA GLU A 787 -13.22 32.41 0.87
C GLU A 787 -12.13 31.49 0.32
N GLU A 788 -11.84 31.57 -0.97
CA GLU A 788 -10.76 30.82 -1.63
C GLU A 788 -9.39 31.19 -1.09
N LYS A 789 -9.12 32.48 -0.83
CA LYS A 789 -7.88 32.94 -0.17
C LYS A 789 -7.71 32.34 1.22
N ASN A 790 -8.78 32.31 2.01
CA ASN A 790 -8.75 31.74 3.36
C ASN A 790 -8.57 30.22 3.33
N ALA A 791 -9.22 29.52 2.42
CA ALA A 791 -9.04 28.09 2.23
C ALA A 791 -7.59 27.75 1.84
N ASN A 792 -6.92 28.59 1.06
CA ASN A 792 -5.53 28.41 0.64
C ASN A 792 -4.53 28.55 1.80
N ILE A 793 -4.82 29.30 2.84
CA ILE A 793 -3.87 29.55 3.96
C ILE A 793 -3.45 28.24 4.63
N SER A 794 -4.37 27.33 4.89
CA SER A 794 -4.11 26.05 5.57
C SER A 794 -3.32 25.05 4.73
N ASN A 795 -3.28 25.22 3.42
CA ASN A 795 -2.62 24.30 2.48
C ASN A 795 -1.09 24.45 2.47
N PHE A 796 -0.55 25.52 3.03
CA PHE A 796 0.86 25.83 2.94
C PHE A 796 1.43 26.22 4.31
N LYS A 797 2.45 25.51 4.78
CA LYS A 797 3.17 25.93 6.01
C LYS A 797 3.97 27.20 5.74
N TYR A 798 4.57 27.33 4.56
CA TYR A 798 5.43 28.45 4.18
C TYR A 798 5.11 28.91 2.76
N ARG A 799 5.07 30.25 2.58
CA ARG A 799 4.93 30.92 1.28
C ARG A 799 6.03 31.95 1.02
N ASP A 800 7.17 31.79 1.68
CA ASP A 800 8.28 32.74 1.71
C ASP A 800 9.40 32.45 0.71
N LYS A 801 9.16 31.52 -0.23
CA LYS A 801 10.11 31.07 -1.27
C LYS A 801 11.49 30.62 -0.72
N ASN A 802 11.50 30.04 0.51
CA ASN A 802 12.71 29.49 1.14
C ASN A 802 12.64 27.97 1.34
N ASN A 803 11.82 27.27 0.57
CA ASN A 803 11.62 25.83 0.69
C ASN A 803 12.91 25.05 0.39
N ARG A 804 13.63 25.42 -0.68
CA ARG A 804 14.93 24.83 -1.04
C ARG A 804 15.98 25.00 0.06
N LYS A 805 15.96 26.15 0.74
CA LYS A 805 16.87 26.42 1.87
C LYS A 805 16.61 25.45 3.02
N ARG A 806 15.35 25.27 3.42
CA ARG A 806 14.96 24.33 4.49
C ARG A 806 15.33 22.90 4.14
N ILE A 807 15.02 22.45 2.91
CA ILE A 807 15.41 21.11 2.43
C ILE A 807 16.94 20.94 2.46
N TYR A 808 17.71 21.99 2.05
CA TYR A 808 19.16 21.96 2.09
C TYR A 808 19.70 21.81 3.51
N GLU A 809 19.11 22.45 4.49
CA GLU A 809 19.50 22.35 5.91
C GLU A 809 19.30 20.92 6.44
N HIS A 810 18.17 20.28 6.14
CA HIS A 810 17.95 18.87 6.45
C HIS A 810 18.93 17.95 5.72
N MET A 811 19.18 18.20 4.44
CA MET A 811 20.16 17.46 3.64
C MET A 811 21.56 17.54 4.29
N MET A 812 21.98 18.72 4.72
CA MET A 812 23.26 18.91 5.38
C MET A 812 23.33 18.20 6.74
N GLY A 813 22.22 18.12 7.47
CA GLY A 813 22.11 17.33 8.68
C GLY A 813 22.40 15.84 8.45
N MET A 814 21.87 15.28 7.37
CA MET A 814 22.09 13.87 6.99
C MET A 814 23.51 13.57 6.45
N LEU A 815 24.22 14.56 5.99
CA LEU A 815 25.57 14.40 5.42
C LEU A 815 26.71 14.62 6.45
N LYS A 816 26.38 15.03 7.66
CA LYS A 816 27.34 15.11 8.77
C LYS A 816 27.77 13.71 9.17
#